data_a16f9befc37de0c450295953364dd231
#
_entry.id   a16f9befc37de0c450295953364dd231
#
_cell.length_a   1.000
_cell.length_b   1.000
_cell.length_c   1.000
_cell.angle_alpha   90.00
_cell.angle_beta   90.00
_cell.angle_gamma   90.00
#
_symmetry.space_group_name_H-M   'P 1'
#
loop_
_entity.id
_entity.type
_entity.pdbx_description
1 polymer ?
#
loop_
_entity_poly.entity_id
_entity_poly.type
_entity_poly.pdbx_seq_one_letter_code
_entity_poly.pdbx_strand_id
1 'polypeptide(L)'
;MSLRQPNLIKRCSIVLAAVALVSTAAATAPADAVQATVQATQPTPVTHPLIGAKPYMGWSSWSLQSTNYPGVNPDGPGSFISEKNILTQANALATKLKPYGYEYVNVDAGWQDGGDEYGRPVAMAKRFPRGMKAVGDDIHKLGLKFGIYTTVGLGIDVYRDGNTPIYDAPGCFTRDIVYPDLRLTNGWDGAYKINYDSPCAQKYADSIVKLFASWGVDFIKMDGVGPGSWKGAPDDPNHNNTADIEAWWRAVQNAGRPMMYTLSWSLSHRYADVWKKNSNGWRIDTDVECYCDTIVKWDSSVKARWWDLPQWIDDAGPGHWNNLDAMNVGVGAMDGLTDAERQSYMTFWAINSAPLFAGDDLTKLDAYGLKLLTNREVIAIDQSGNPARPLNQDQLQQTWYAQNADGSTTVALFNLADTPATVTGNFDQLGISGKATVRDIWANQNTRNVAGSVSAALPAHGSKLYKITPNANTPVSKPADLTATDVSSTTTSLTWRPSAGATSYQVFANGKQIKTSSAPSTVVSGLSPQTQYTFTVKGVKSGRTSDPSAAITMYTAKSGGPVRYEAEAPTSTLTGNAGISGCTLCSGGAKIGNIGYDATVTLNNITVPTTGTYLVKVAYTDGDTSRQSMLTVNGADSYWVNYSGLGDNDWGTPQVTYLPMKLTAGSNAIKVSNPNGYIADIDWITV
;
A
#
# COMPACT_ATOMS: atom_id res chain seq x y z
N MET A 1 16.17 -54.86 15.23
CA MET A 1 16.55 -55.45 13.95
C MET A 1 16.76 -54.29 13.01
N SER A 2 17.98 -53.67 12.89
CA SER A 2 19.17 -54.08 12.13
C SER A 2 18.80 -54.32 10.66
N LEU A 3 19.25 -53.57 9.63
CA LEU A 3 20.59 -53.20 9.20
C LEU A 3 20.49 -52.18 8.03
N ARG A 4 21.28 -51.12 8.10
CA ARG A 4 22.43 -50.71 7.24
C ARG A 4 22.19 -50.22 5.81
N GLN A 5 22.67 -49.00 5.65
CA GLN A 5 23.16 -48.37 4.39
C GLN A 5 24.34 -49.17 3.75
N PRO A 6 24.76 -48.87 2.52
CA PRO A 6 25.79 -47.81 2.37
C PRO A 6 25.76 -46.93 1.09
N ASN A 7 26.46 -45.81 1.24
CA ASN A 7 26.96 -44.82 0.27
C ASN A 7 27.58 -45.35 -1.02
N LEU A 8 27.54 -44.55 -2.11
CA LEU A 8 28.72 -44.31 -2.93
C LEU A 8 28.65 -42.97 -3.70
N ILE A 9 29.69 -42.18 -3.46
CA ILE A 9 30.08 -40.93 -4.12
C ILE A 9 30.72 -41.27 -5.47
N LYS A 10 30.47 -40.48 -6.54
CA LYS A 10 31.48 -40.22 -7.56
C LYS A 10 31.34 -38.80 -8.15
N ARG A 11 32.37 -38.02 -7.88
CA ARG A 11 32.71 -36.78 -8.57
C ARG A 11 33.26 -37.13 -9.96
N CYS A 12 32.99 -36.29 -10.95
CA CYS A 12 33.90 -36.09 -12.10
C CYS A 12 33.81 -34.64 -12.58
N SER A 13 34.92 -33.94 -12.44
CA SER A 13 35.27 -32.69 -13.10
C SER A 13 35.96 -33.00 -14.43
N ILE A 14 35.81 -32.16 -15.46
CA ILE A 14 36.75 -31.99 -16.60
C ILE A 14 36.22 -30.77 -17.40
N VAL A 15 36.90 -29.64 -17.37
CA VAL A 15 37.99 -29.07 -18.21
C VAL A 15 37.54 -28.47 -19.55
N LEU A 16 37.78 -27.16 -19.67
CA LEU A 16 37.74 -26.33 -20.89
C LEU A 16 38.79 -26.80 -21.94
N ALA A 17 38.44 -26.67 -23.21
CA ALA A 17 39.42 -26.42 -24.24
C ALA A 17 38.82 -25.53 -25.35
N ALA A 18 39.46 -24.40 -25.58
CA ALA A 18 39.28 -23.53 -26.73
C ALA A 18 40.18 -23.99 -27.87
N VAL A 19 39.64 -24.02 -29.10
CA VAL A 19 40.45 -24.08 -30.31
C VAL A 19 39.90 -23.09 -31.33
N ALA A 20 40.72 -22.11 -31.67
CA ALA A 20 40.55 -21.23 -32.82
C ALA A 20 41.23 -21.85 -34.04
N LEU A 21 40.61 -21.81 -35.20
CA LEU A 21 41.24 -22.04 -36.49
C LEU A 21 40.68 -21.11 -37.55
N VAL A 22 41.62 -20.38 -38.14
CA VAL A 22 41.47 -19.49 -39.32
C VAL A 22 41.81 -20.30 -40.56
N SER A 23 41.07 -20.17 -41.66
CA SER A 23 41.60 -20.25 -43.06
C SER A 23 40.48 -19.91 -44.05
N THR A 24 40.60 -18.84 -44.72
CA THR A 24 41.00 -18.52 -46.13
C THR A 24 40.01 -18.92 -47.22
N ALA A 25 39.74 -17.92 -48.03
CA ALA A 25 38.81 -17.80 -49.12
C ALA A 25 39.10 -18.67 -50.36
N ALA A 26 38.05 -18.98 -51.09
CA ALA A 26 38.11 -19.07 -52.57
C ALA A 26 36.71 -18.70 -53.13
N ALA A 27 36.72 -17.78 -54.07
CA ALA A 27 35.56 -17.28 -54.80
C ALA A 27 35.22 -18.14 -56.00
N THR A 28 33.92 -18.36 -56.22
CA THR A 28 33.34 -18.55 -57.58
C THR A 28 31.88 -18.11 -57.54
N ALA A 29 31.49 -17.17 -58.41
CA ALA A 29 30.12 -16.85 -58.81
C ALA A 29 29.93 -17.40 -60.26
N PRO A 30 28.71 -17.34 -60.89
CA PRO A 30 27.38 -16.98 -60.44
C PRO A 30 26.27 -17.99 -60.87
N ALA A 31 25.07 -17.84 -60.35
CA ALA A 31 23.85 -18.12 -61.07
C ALA A 31 22.67 -17.36 -60.41
N ASP A 32 22.07 -16.49 -61.19
CA ASP A 32 20.90 -15.69 -60.83
C ASP A 32 19.69 -16.57 -60.50
N ALA A 33 19.16 -16.44 -59.30
CA ALA A 33 17.79 -16.79 -58.94
C ALA A 33 17.18 -15.63 -58.17
N VAL A 34 16.33 -14.86 -58.84
CA VAL A 34 15.51 -13.82 -58.20
C VAL A 34 14.50 -14.49 -57.27
N GLN A 35 14.81 -14.55 -55.97
CA GLN A 35 13.83 -14.83 -54.95
C GLN A 35 13.25 -13.50 -54.49
N ALA A 36 11.97 -13.25 -54.84
CA ALA A 36 11.19 -12.20 -54.28
C ALA A 36 10.96 -12.47 -52.79
N THR A 37 11.78 -11.80 -51.92
CA THR A 37 11.51 -11.74 -50.50
C THR A 37 10.26 -10.92 -50.26
N VAL A 38 9.14 -11.57 -50.00
CA VAL A 38 8.00 -10.93 -49.36
C VAL A 38 8.44 -10.54 -47.92
N GLN A 39 8.85 -9.29 -47.75
CA GLN A 39 8.99 -8.71 -46.43
C GLN A 39 7.61 -8.69 -45.78
N ALA A 40 7.36 -9.63 -44.88
CA ALA A 40 6.26 -9.51 -43.93
C ALA A 40 6.51 -8.25 -43.11
N THR A 41 5.73 -7.21 -43.39
CA THR A 41 5.68 -6.01 -42.55
C THR A 41 5.23 -6.47 -41.16
N GLN A 42 6.17 -6.49 -40.22
CA GLN A 42 5.81 -6.64 -38.82
C GLN A 42 4.83 -5.51 -38.48
N PRO A 43 3.65 -5.82 -37.90
CA PRO A 43 2.75 -4.77 -37.47
C PRO A 43 3.49 -3.89 -36.46
N THR A 44 3.50 -2.59 -36.70
CA THR A 44 3.99 -1.59 -35.74
C THR A 44 3.31 -1.86 -34.41
N PRO A 45 4.05 -1.98 -33.29
CA PRO A 45 3.43 -2.15 -31.99
C PRO A 45 2.49 -0.95 -31.77
N VAL A 46 1.19 -1.21 -31.66
CA VAL A 46 0.23 -0.20 -31.21
C VAL A 46 0.62 0.07 -29.76
N THR A 47 1.28 1.19 -29.50
CA THR A 47 1.55 1.64 -28.14
C THR A 47 0.24 2.12 -27.56
N HIS A 48 -0.51 1.20 -26.93
CA HIS A 48 -1.64 1.60 -26.10
C HIS A 48 -1.10 2.48 -24.95
N PRO A 49 -1.80 3.58 -24.60
CA PRO A 49 -1.44 4.33 -23.41
C PRO A 49 -1.42 3.38 -22.21
N LEU A 50 -0.44 3.56 -21.31
CA LEU A 50 -0.31 2.75 -20.11
C LEU A 50 -1.62 2.84 -19.30
N ILE A 51 -2.31 1.71 -19.15
CA ILE A 51 -3.52 1.62 -18.33
C ILE A 51 -3.11 1.90 -16.88
N GLY A 52 -3.86 2.78 -16.19
CA GLY A 52 -3.50 3.18 -14.82
C GLY A 52 -2.27 4.10 -14.75
N ALA A 53 -1.90 4.81 -15.81
CA ALA A 53 -0.81 5.80 -15.79
C ALA A 53 -0.98 6.85 -14.68
N LYS A 54 -2.21 7.08 -14.25
CA LYS A 54 -2.61 7.95 -13.13
C LYS A 54 -3.57 7.18 -12.22
N PRO A 55 -3.71 7.58 -10.94
CA PRO A 55 -4.75 7.05 -10.07
C PRO A 55 -6.11 7.15 -10.73
N TYR A 56 -6.90 6.09 -10.70
CA TYR A 56 -8.22 6.06 -11.32
C TYR A 56 -9.25 6.76 -10.45
N MET A 57 -10.26 7.38 -11.09
CA MET A 57 -11.28 8.17 -10.41
C MET A 57 -12.67 7.72 -10.85
N GLY A 58 -13.61 7.59 -9.91
CA GLY A 58 -14.94 7.12 -10.23
C GLY A 58 -15.89 7.06 -9.05
N TRP A 59 -16.83 6.13 -9.14
CA TRP A 59 -17.82 5.81 -8.12
C TRP A 59 -18.02 4.29 -8.04
N SER A 60 -18.24 3.77 -6.82
CA SER A 60 -18.57 2.37 -6.57
C SER A 60 -19.84 2.26 -5.74
N SER A 61 -20.63 1.22 -6.01
CA SER A 61 -21.92 1.02 -5.35
C SER A 61 -21.83 0.43 -3.94
N TRP A 62 -20.64 -0.06 -3.50
CA TRP A 62 -20.52 -0.85 -2.28
C TRP A 62 -20.92 -0.08 -1.02
N SER A 63 -20.44 1.14 -0.86
CA SER A 63 -20.76 1.95 0.33
C SER A 63 -22.27 2.13 0.55
N LEU A 64 -23.04 2.28 -0.53
CA LEU A 64 -24.50 2.35 -0.43
C LEU A 64 -25.15 0.97 -0.24
N GLN A 65 -24.51 -0.11 -0.61
CA GLN A 65 -25.02 -1.47 -0.38
C GLN A 65 -24.82 -1.92 1.08
N SER A 66 -23.70 -1.52 1.69
CA SER A 66 -23.25 -2.00 3.00
C SER A 66 -23.82 -1.20 4.18
N THR A 67 -24.32 0.02 3.95
CA THR A 67 -24.84 0.88 5.02
C THR A 67 -26.24 0.48 5.48
N ASN A 68 -26.50 0.63 6.80
CA ASN A 68 -27.83 0.57 7.39
C ASN A 68 -28.51 1.95 7.46
N TYR A 69 -27.93 2.98 6.79
CA TYR A 69 -28.54 4.32 6.78
C TYR A 69 -30.00 4.27 6.29
N PRO A 70 -30.94 4.92 7.00
CA PRO A 70 -32.37 4.77 6.72
C PRO A 70 -32.76 5.11 5.27
N GLY A 71 -33.47 4.19 4.62
CA GLY A 71 -34.03 4.36 3.27
C GLY A 71 -33.06 4.08 2.13
N VAL A 72 -31.81 3.67 2.37
CA VAL A 72 -30.86 3.27 1.32
C VAL A 72 -31.11 1.82 0.89
N ASN A 73 -31.29 0.93 1.84
CA ASN A 73 -31.53 -0.50 1.62
C ASN A 73 -32.92 -0.92 2.16
N PRO A 74 -34.03 -0.44 1.59
CA PRO A 74 -35.38 -0.64 2.17
C PRO A 74 -35.85 -2.10 2.18
N ASP A 75 -35.34 -2.92 1.26
CA ASP A 75 -35.71 -4.33 1.11
C ASP A 75 -34.69 -5.29 1.75
N GLY A 76 -33.85 -4.79 2.66
CA GLY A 76 -32.79 -5.52 3.36
C GLY A 76 -31.39 -5.21 2.85
N PRO A 77 -30.35 -5.71 3.56
CA PRO A 77 -28.93 -5.43 3.24
C PRO A 77 -28.60 -5.69 1.76
N GLY A 78 -27.89 -4.75 1.14
CA GLY A 78 -27.50 -4.82 -0.26
C GLY A 78 -28.64 -4.64 -1.28
N SER A 79 -29.85 -4.24 -0.85
CA SER A 79 -30.98 -4.05 -1.78
C SER A 79 -30.84 -2.79 -2.65
N PHE A 80 -29.90 -1.90 -2.34
CA PHE A 80 -29.60 -0.73 -3.15
C PHE A 80 -29.20 -1.11 -4.59
N ILE A 81 -28.47 -2.22 -4.78
CA ILE A 81 -27.96 -2.59 -6.09
C ILE A 81 -29.08 -3.00 -7.06
N SER A 82 -29.27 -2.19 -8.08
CA SER A 82 -30.23 -2.40 -9.16
C SER A 82 -29.84 -1.56 -10.37
N GLU A 83 -30.23 -2.00 -11.56
CA GLU A 83 -30.03 -1.25 -12.80
C GLU A 83 -30.46 0.21 -12.67
N LYS A 84 -31.67 0.45 -12.11
CA LYS A 84 -32.22 1.80 -11.89
C LYS A 84 -31.30 2.65 -11.03
N ASN A 85 -30.84 2.15 -9.89
CA ASN A 85 -30.02 2.92 -8.97
C ASN A 85 -28.63 3.17 -9.53
N ILE A 86 -28.01 2.17 -10.18
CA ILE A 86 -26.70 2.31 -10.85
C ILE A 86 -26.78 3.41 -11.92
N LEU A 87 -27.77 3.37 -12.81
CA LEU A 87 -27.90 4.39 -13.86
C LEU A 87 -28.26 5.77 -13.31
N THR A 88 -28.95 5.85 -12.17
CA THR A 88 -29.21 7.11 -11.46
C THR A 88 -27.90 7.72 -10.96
N GLN A 89 -27.03 6.92 -10.33
CA GLN A 89 -25.70 7.37 -9.88
C GLN A 89 -24.78 7.71 -11.06
N ALA A 90 -24.79 6.93 -12.13
CA ALA A 90 -24.04 7.22 -13.35
C ALA A 90 -24.42 8.58 -13.97
N ASN A 91 -25.72 8.91 -14.03
CA ASN A 91 -26.18 10.23 -14.49
C ASN A 91 -25.70 11.36 -13.57
N ALA A 92 -25.74 11.15 -12.24
CA ALA A 92 -25.24 12.13 -11.27
C ALA A 92 -23.71 12.30 -11.42
N LEU A 93 -22.96 11.23 -11.59
CA LEU A 93 -21.51 11.27 -11.86
C LEU A 93 -21.21 12.07 -13.13
N ALA A 94 -21.91 11.76 -14.23
CA ALA A 94 -21.73 12.42 -15.52
C ALA A 94 -21.92 13.94 -15.45
N THR A 95 -22.92 14.38 -14.67
CA THR A 95 -23.28 15.79 -14.56
C THR A 95 -22.43 16.55 -13.55
N LYS A 96 -22.11 15.94 -12.40
CA LYS A 96 -21.49 16.65 -11.26
C LYS A 96 -19.98 16.46 -11.18
N LEU A 97 -19.45 15.27 -11.47
CA LEU A 97 -18.05 14.93 -11.18
C LEU A 97 -17.20 14.61 -12.41
N LYS A 98 -17.79 14.15 -13.53
CA LYS A 98 -17.05 13.89 -14.78
C LYS A 98 -16.22 15.09 -15.28
N PRO A 99 -16.67 16.37 -15.19
CA PRO A 99 -15.85 17.53 -15.57
C PRO A 99 -14.56 17.70 -14.75
N TYR A 100 -14.40 16.94 -13.68
CA TYR A 100 -13.24 16.92 -12.79
C TYR A 100 -12.40 15.64 -12.90
N GLY A 101 -12.75 14.71 -13.81
CA GLY A 101 -11.96 13.52 -14.10
C GLY A 101 -12.50 12.22 -13.53
N TYR A 102 -13.63 12.22 -12.83
CA TYR A 102 -14.30 10.98 -12.40
C TYR A 102 -14.98 10.31 -13.59
N GLU A 103 -14.53 9.11 -13.97
CA GLU A 103 -14.99 8.49 -15.20
C GLU A 103 -15.50 7.05 -15.05
N TYR A 104 -15.16 6.35 -13.96
CA TYR A 104 -15.59 4.96 -13.75
C TYR A 104 -16.88 4.87 -12.93
N VAL A 105 -17.76 3.94 -13.33
CA VAL A 105 -18.93 3.50 -12.54
C VAL A 105 -18.77 2.01 -12.29
N ASN A 106 -18.40 1.65 -11.06
CA ASN A 106 -18.23 0.26 -10.66
C ASN A 106 -19.50 -0.30 -10.04
N VAL A 107 -20.03 -1.39 -10.62
CA VAL A 107 -21.11 -2.19 -10.06
C VAL A 107 -20.49 -3.27 -9.19
N ASP A 108 -20.63 -3.13 -7.88
CA ASP A 108 -20.04 -4.02 -6.89
C ASP A 108 -20.87 -5.31 -6.69
N ALA A 109 -20.60 -6.10 -5.65
CA ALA A 109 -21.20 -7.41 -5.37
C ALA A 109 -22.75 -7.43 -5.46
N GLY A 110 -23.33 -8.60 -5.78
CA GLY A 110 -24.77 -8.80 -5.79
C GLY A 110 -25.47 -8.50 -7.12
N TRP A 111 -24.72 -8.28 -8.19
CA TRP A 111 -25.26 -8.17 -9.55
C TRP A 111 -25.48 -9.52 -10.22
N GLN A 112 -24.76 -10.56 -9.81
CA GLN A 112 -24.72 -11.90 -10.43
C GLN A 112 -25.65 -12.89 -9.74
N ASP A 113 -26.10 -13.90 -10.48
CA ASP A 113 -27.00 -14.97 -10.04
C ASP A 113 -26.57 -16.29 -10.72
N GLY A 114 -25.59 -16.97 -10.11
CA GLY A 114 -25.03 -18.22 -10.63
C GLY A 114 -24.27 -18.07 -11.97
N GLY A 115 -24.32 -19.12 -12.80
CA GLY A 115 -23.62 -19.20 -14.07
C GLY A 115 -24.50 -19.69 -15.23
N ASP A 116 -24.10 -19.29 -16.45
CA ASP A 116 -24.69 -19.80 -17.70
C ASP A 116 -24.38 -21.31 -17.92
N GLU A 117 -24.66 -21.83 -19.09
CA GLU A 117 -24.35 -23.23 -19.46
C GLU A 117 -22.85 -23.56 -19.49
N TYR A 118 -21.98 -22.54 -19.41
CA TYR A 118 -20.53 -22.65 -19.37
C TYR A 118 -19.92 -22.23 -18.02
N GLY A 119 -20.76 -21.99 -17.01
CA GLY A 119 -20.32 -21.54 -15.70
C GLY A 119 -19.83 -20.09 -15.67
N ARG A 120 -20.11 -19.27 -16.71
CA ARG A 120 -19.78 -17.85 -16.72
C ARG A 120 -20.89 -17.06 -16.01
N PRO A 121 -20.55 -15.96 -15.27
CA PRO A 121 -21.52 -15.25 -14.46
C PRO A 121 -22.65 -14.64 -15.29
N VAL A 122 -23.88 -14.72 -14.76
CA VAL A 122 -25.09 -14.13 -15.35
C VAL A 122 -25.62 -13.01 -14.45
N ALA A 123 -26.27 -12.02 -15.05
CA ALA A 123 -26.92 -10.94 -14.31
C ALA A 123 -28.16 -11.45 -13.56
N MET A 124 -28.33 -11.01 -12.31
CA MET A 124 -29.56 -11.27 -11.55
C MET A 124 -30.75 -10.54 -12.22
N ALA A 125 -31.60 -11.28 -12.90
CA ALA A 125 -32.69 -10.73 -13.72
C ALA A 125 -33.63 -9.80 -12.94
N LYS A 126 -33.87 -10.06 -11.63
CA LYS A 126 -34.68 -9.18 -10.78
C LYS A 126 -34.08 -7.79 -10.59
N ARG A 127 -32.75 -7.68 -10.56
CA ARG A 127 -32.02 -6.43 -10.32
C ARG A 127 -31.56 -5.76 -11.61
N PHE A 128 -31.20 -6.56 -12.61
CA PHE A 128 -30.67 -6.14 -13.93
C PHE A 128 -31.44 -6.81 -15.07
N PRO A 129 -32.72 -6.43 -15.30
CA PRO A 129 -33.60 -7.14 -16.26
C PRO A 129 -33.12 -7.07 -17.70
N ARG A 130 -32.33 -6.06 -18.09
CA ARG A 130 -31.75 -5.94 -19.42
C ARG A 130 -30.34 -6.53 -19.55
N GLY A 131 -29.79 -7.08 -18.43
CA GLY A 131 -28.46 -7.64 -18.38
C GLY A 131 -27.33 -6.59 -18.32
N MET A 132 -26.12 -7.04 -17.97
CA MET A 132 -24.98 -6.14 -17.70
C MET A 132 -24.48 -5.41 -18.95
N LYS A 133 -24.61 -6.03 -20.12
CA LYS A 133 -24.26 -5.35 -21.38
C LYS A 133 -25.09 -4.08 -21.62
N ALA A 134 -26.38 -4.12 -21.39
CA ALA A 134 -27.25 -2.96 -21.58
C ALA A 134 -26.92 -1.84 -20.56
N VAL A 135 -26.58 -2.21 -19.33
CA VAL A 135 -26.09 -1.25 -18.30
C VAL A 135 -24.78 -0.60 -18.74
N GLY A 136 -23.82 -1.40 -19.22
CA GLY A 136 -22.55 -0.90 -19.76
C GLY A 136 -22.75 0.05 -20.94
N ASP A 137 -23.60 -0.33 -21.91
CA ASP A 137 -23.93 0.52 -23.07
C ASP A 137 -24.53 1.88 -22.65
N ASP A 138 -25.39 1.91 -21.61
CA ASP A 138 -25.98 3.15 -21.11
C ASP A 138 -24.95 4.01 -20.34
N ILE A 139 -24.06 3.41 -19.57
CA ILE A 139 -22.95 4.10 -18.93
C ILE A 139 -22.03 4.72 -19.98
N HIS A 140 -21.69 3.99 -21.04
CA HIS A 140 -20.89 4.49 -22.17
C HIS A 140 -21.55 5.66 -22.91
N LYS A 141 -22.88 5.66 -23.08
CA LYS A 141 -23.61 6.81 -23.68
C LYS A 141 -23.43 8.10 -22.89
N LEU A 142 -23.19 8.02 -21.57
CA LEU A 142 -22.84 9.16 -20.72
C LEU A 142 -21.36 9.58 -20.87
N GLY A 143 -20.58 8.84 -21.66
CA GLY A 143 -19.14 8.99 -21.83
C GLY A 143 -18.37 8.63 -20.57
N LEU A 144 -18.89 7.69 -19.79
CA LEU A 144 -18.28 7.10 -18.61
C LEU A 144 -17.77 5.69 -18.94
N LYS A 145 -17.00 5.10 -18.04
CA LYS A 145 -16.43 3.76 -18.13
C LYS A 145 -17.18 2.80 -17.19
N PHE A 146 -17.42 1.57 -17.66
CA PHE A 146 -18.16 0.57 -16.91
C PHE A 146 -17.25 -0.37 -16.14
N GLY A 147 -17.45 -0.48 -14.84
CA GLY A 147 -16.76 -1.40 -13.94
C GLY A 147 -17.67 -2.49 -13.39
N ILE A 148 -17.08 -3.65 -13.10
CA ILE A 148 -17.79 -4.82 -12.59
C ILE A 148 -16.98 -5.53 -11.50
N TYR A 149 -17.67 -6.11 -10.53
CA TYR A 149 -17.13 -6.92 -9.44
C TYR A 149 -17.12 -8.41 -9.82
N THR A 150 -16.10 -9.12 -9.35
CA THR A 150 -16.02 -10.58 -9.37
C THR A 150 -15.17 -11.09 -8.18
N THR A 151 -15.11 -12.40 -7.98
CA THR A 151 -14.34 -13.02 -6.88
C THR A 151 -13.35 -14.05 -7.42
N VAL A 152 -12.32 -14.36 -6.62
CA VAL A 152 -11.41 -15.48 -6.89
C VAL A 152 -12.10 -16.83 -6.68
N GLY A 153 -11.59 -17.86 -7.38
CA GLY A 153 -12.10 -19.23 -7.30
C GLY A 153 -13.27 -19.52 -8.22
N LEU A 154 -13.82 -20.72 -8.11
CA LEU A 154 -15.02 -21.18 -8.81
C LEU A 154 -16.20 -21.18 -7.84
N GLY A 155 -17.23 -20.37 -8.08
CA GLY A 155 -18.43 -20.33 -7.24
C GLY A 155 -19.01 -21.72 -6.97
N ILE A 156 -19.38 -22.00 -5.73
CA ILE A 156 -19.94 -23.31 -5.33
C ILE A 156 -21.21 -23.63 -6.13
N ASP A 157 -22.04 -22.63 -6.35
CA ASP A 157 -23.27 -22.70 -7.15
C ASP A 157 -23.00 -22.91 -8.65
N VAL A 158 -21.84 -22.47 -9.15
CA VAL A 158 -21.38 -22.64 -10.53
C VAL A 158 -20.83 -24.03 -10.79
N TYR A 159 -20.17 -24.64 -9.79
CA TYR A 159 -19.60 -25.99 -9.91
C TYR A 159 -20.66 -27.04 -10.21
N ARG A 160 -21.84 -26.95 -9.56
CA ARG A 160 -22.95 -27.92 -9.70
C ARG A 160 -22.49 -29.35 -9.40
N ASP A 161 -22.51 -30.22 -10.44
CA ASP A 161 -22.03 -31.62 -10.39
C ASP A 161 -20.64 -31.80 -11.02
N GLY A 162 -19.97 -30.71 -11.37
CA GLY A 162 -18.66 -30.71 -12.02
C GLY A 162 -18.68 -30.97 -13.52
N ASN A 163 -19.87 -31.18 -14.12
CA ASN A 163 -20.03 -31.49 -15.55
C ASN A 163 -20.33 -30.27 -16.42
N THR A 164 -20.31 -29.06 -15.87
CA THR A 164 -20.47 -27.82 -16.65
C THR A 164 -19.25 -27.65 -17.58
N PRO A 165 -19.46 -27.60 -18.94
CA PRO A 165 -18.36 -27.43 -19.88
C PRO A 165 -17.79 -26.00 -19.79
N ILE A 166 -16.51 -25.83 -20.11
CA ILE A 166 -15.87 -24.51 -20.16
C ILE A 166 -16.02 -23.96 -21.60
N TYR A 167 -16.43 -22.69 -21.70
CA TYR A 167 -16.65 -22.02 -22.98
C TYR A 167 -15.39 -21.99 -23.85
N ASP A 168 -15.50 -22.33 -25.13
CA ASP A 168 -14.43 -22.35 -26.13
C ASP A 168 -13.21 -23.23 -25.68
N ALA A 169 -13.51 -24.31 -24.91
CA ALA A 169 -12.52 -25.26 -24.41
C ALA A 169 -13.04 -26.71 -24.48
N PRO A 170 -13.12 -27.29 -25.68
CA PRO A 170 -13.64 -28.65 -25.87
C PRO A 170 -12.92 -29.68 -24.98
N GLY A 171 -13.69 -30.48 -24.22
CA GLY A 171 -13.18 -31.49 -23.30
C GLY A 171 -12.80 -30.98 -21.91
N CYS A 172 -12.94 -29.67 -21.64
CA CYS A 172 -12.76 -29.08 -20.32
C CYS A 172 -14.08 -28.87 -19.59
N PHE A 173 -14.13 -29.26 -18.32
CA PHE A 173 -15.31 -29.13 -17.45
C PHE A 173 -14.92 -28.50 -16.11
N THR A 174 -15.89 -28.04 -15.33
CA THR A 174 -15.64 -27.42 -14.03
C THR A 174 -14.93 -28.35 -13.04
N ARG A 175 -15.14 -29.67 -13.11
CA ARG A 175 -14.38 -30.65 -12.30
C ARG A 175 -12.88 -30.69 -12.62
N ASP A 176 -12.51 -30.35 -13.84
CA ASP A 176 -11.12 -30.44 -14.31
C ASP A 176 -10.26 -29.26 -13.84
N ILE A 177 -10.89 -28.23 -13.27
CA ILE A 177 -10.23 -27.00 -12.82
C ILE A 177 -10.23 -26.78 -11.33
N VAL A 178 -10.81 -27.70 -10.53
CA VAL A 178 -10.78 -27.65 -9.08
C VAL A 178 -9.97 -28.81 -8.51
N TYR A 179 -9.56 -28.68 -7.26
CA TYR A 179 -8.93 -29.80 -6.56
C TYR A 179 -9.97 -30.90 -6.26
N PRO A 180 -9.59 -32.19 -6.32
CA PRO A 180 -10.53 -33.31 -6.12
C PRO A 180 -11.23 -33.32 -4.75
N ASP A 181 -10.62 -32.73 -3.73
CA ASP A 181 -11.17 -32.58 -2.38
C ASP A 181 -12.12 -31.38 -2.23
N LEU A 182 -12.35 -30.62 -3.31
CA LEU A 182 -13.24 -29.45 -3.35
C LEU A 182 -12.92 -28.43 -2.24
N ARG A 183 -11.61 -28.22 -1.96
CA ARG A 183 -11.17 -27.26 -0.95
C ARG A 183 -11.64 -25.86 -1.27
N LEU A 184 -12.02 -25.15 -0.22
CA LEU A 184 -12.56 -23.80 -0.33
C LEU A 184 -11.45 -22.75 -0.42
N THR A 185 -11.81 -21.58 -0.96
CA THR A 185 -10.94 -20.42 -1.13
C THR A 185 -11.73 -19.12 -1.00
N ASN A 186 -11.06 -18.00 -1.14
CA ASN A 186 -11.40 -16.59 -0.92
C ASN A 186 -11.58 -16.21 0.57
N GLY A 187 -11.66 -14.89 0.83
CA GLY A 187 -11.71 -14.35 2.21
C GLY A 187 -12.85 -14.89 3.08
N TRP A 188 -13.90 -15.49 2.49
CA TRP A 188 -15.09 -16.00 3.20
C TRP A 188 -15.47 -17.45 2.85
N ASP A 189 -14.57 -18.23 2.24
CA ASP A 189 -14.81 -19.65 1.86
C ASP A 189 -16.02 -19.86 0.93
N GLY A 190 -16.31 -18.89 0.06
CA GLY A 190 -17.48 -18.91 -0.82
C GLY A 190 -17.26 -19.54 -2.19
N ALA A 191 -16.07 -20.06 -2.49
CA ALA A 191 -15.72 -20.65 -3.77
C ALA A 191 -14.80 -21.86 -3.62
N TYR A 192 -14.78 -22.75 -4.59
CA TYR A 192 -13.77 -23.80 -4.68
C TYR A 192 -12.47 -23.25 -5.25
N LYS A 193 -11.33 -23.68 -4.70
CA LYS A 193 -10.02 -23.29 -5.18
C LYS A 193 -9.75 -23.87 -6.57
N ILE A 194 -9.34 -23.01 -7.49
CA ILE A 194 -8.95 -23.42 -8.85
C ILE A 194 -7.52 -23.98 -8.82
N ASN A 195 -7.33 -25.12 -9.46
CA ASN A 195 -6.05 -25.74 -9.70
C ASN A 195 -5.48 -25.28 -11.05
N TYR A 196 -4.57 -24.31 -11.04
CA TYR A 196 -3.95 -23.75 -12.25
C TYR A 196 -2.86 -24.65 -12.86
N ASP A 197 -2.56 -25.81 -12.30
CA ASP A 197 -1.80 -26.87 -12.98
C ASP A 197 -2.64 -27.52 -14.09
N SER A 198 -3.97 -27.41 -14.03
CA SER A 198 -4.87 -27.84 -15.08
C SER A 198 -4.81 -26.91 -16.29
N PRO A 199 -4.59 -27.40 -17.51
CA PRO A 199 -4.62 -26.58 -18.72
C PRO A 199 -6.00 -25.97 -19.02
N CYS A 200 -7.04 -26.49 -18.40
CA CYS A 200 -8.42 -25.99 -18.50
C CYS A 200 -8.66 -24.74 -17.65
N ALA A 201 -7.89 -24.54 -16.57
CA ALA A 201 -8.10 -23.44 -15.62
C ALA A 201 -7.90 -22.05 -16.27
N GLN A 202 -6.85 -21.87 -17.06
CA GLN A 202 -6.65 -20.62 -17.82
C GLN A 202 -7.79 -20.36 -18.80
N LYS A 203 -8.34 -21.40 -19.45
CA LYS A 203 -9.46 -21.27 -20.37
C LYS A 203 -10.74 -20.78 -19.70
N TYR A 204 -10.94 -21.16 -18.44
CA TYR A 204 -12.06 -20.66 -17.63
C TYR A 204 -11.92 -19.15 -17.39
N ALA A 205 -10.76 -18.66 -16.90
CA ALA A 205 -10.49 -17.25 -16.73
C ALA A 205 -10.64 -16.47 -18.05
N ASP A 206 -10.06 -16.97 -19.14
CA ASP A 206 -10.17 -16.38 -20.48
C ASP A 206 -11.65 -16.25 -20.92
N SER A 207 -12.49 -17.26 -20.63
CA SER A 207 -13.90 -17.27 -21.02
C SER A 207 -14.72 -16.18 -20.32
N ILE A 208 -14.45 -15.95 -19.03
CA ILE A 208 -15.13 -14.90 -18.24
C ILE A 208 -14.68 -13.51 -18.69
N VAL A 209 -13.38 -13.31 -18.87
CA VAL A 209 -12.85 -12.00 -19.31
C VAL A 209 -13.31 -11.67 -20.73
N LYS A 210 -13.41 -12.65 -21.64
CA LYS A 210 -14.03 -12.48 -22.96
C LYS A 210 -15.51 -12.06 -22.84
N LEU A 211 -16.25 -12.65 -21.92
CA LEU A 211 -17.64 -12.26 -21.65
C LEU A 211 -17.71 -10.80 -21.19
N PHE A 212 -16.90 -10.40 -20.20
CA PHE A 212 -16.83 -9.03 -19.71
C PHE A 212 -16.42 -8.05 -20.82
N ALA A 213 -15.45 -8.42 -21.66
CA ALA A 213 -15.07 -7.62 -22.82
C ALA A 213 -16.24 -7.44 -23.80
N SER A 214 -17.08 -8.48 -24.02
CA SER A 214 -18.27 -8.41 -24.85
C SER A 214 -19.38 -7.51 -24.30
N TRP A 215 -19.42 -7.33 -22.97
CA TRP A 215 -20.32 -6.38 -22.30
C TRP A 215 -19.78 -4.96 -22.27
N GLY A 216 -18.55 -4.74 -22.73
CA GLY A 216 -17.93 -3.43 -22.71
C GLY A 216 -17.28 -3.05 -21.38
N VAL A 217 -16.98 -4.01 -20.52
CA VAL A 217 -16.32 -3.73 -19.21
C VAL A 217 -14.96 -3.05 -19.41
N ASP A 218 -14.71 -1.97 -18.67
CA ASP A 218 -13.49 -1.17 -18.65
C ASP A 218 -12.69 -1.34 -17.36
N PHE A 219 -13.32 -1.89 -16.31
CA PHE A 219 -12.75 -2.02 -14.99
C PHE A 219 -13.26 -3.28 -14.30
N ILE A 220 -12.37 -4.07 -13.73
CA ILE A 220 -12.69 -5.28 -12.96
C ILE A 220 -12.15 -5.13 -11.55
N LYS A 221 -13.04 -5.24 -10.53
CA LYS A 221 -12.68 -5.43 -9.13
C LYS A 221 -12.72 -6.92 -8.83
N MET A 222 -11.58 -7.51 -8.54
CA MET A 222 -11.45 -8.90 -8.08
C MET A 222 -11.37 -8.92 -6.57
N ASP A 223 -12.28 -9.60 -5.91
CA ASP A 223 -12.42 -9.60 -4.46
C ASP A 223 -12.16 -10.97 -3.81
N GLY A 224 -11.98 -10.96 -2.49
CA GLY A 224 -11.68 -12.16 -1.72
C GLY A 224 -10.29 -12.72 -1.96
N VAL A 225 -9.38 -11.90 -2.48
CA VAL A 225 -8.00 -12.28 -2.82
C VAL A 225 -7.18 -12.48 -1.54
N GLY A 226 -6.45 -13.59 -1.47
CA GLY A 226 -5.45 -13.87 -0.44
C GLY A 226 -4.07 -14.19 -1.04
N PRO A 227 -3.02 -14.19 -0.22
CA PRO A 227 -2.98 -13.93 1.24
C PRO A 227 -3.39 -12.52 1.63
N GLY A 228 -4.09 -12.43 2.74
CA GLY A 228 -4.64 -11.20 3.28
C GLY A 228 -5.97 -11.47 3.98
N SER A 229 -6.66 -10.41 4.43
CA SER A 229 -8.01 -10.52 5.00
C SER A 229 -8.14 -11.56 6.11
N TRP A 230 -7.10 -11.68 6.96
CA TRP A 230 -6.97 -12.66 8.04
C TRP A 230 -6.85 -14.13 7.61
N LYS A 231 -6.70 -14.39 6.32
CA LYS A 231 -6.52 -15.73 5.76
C LYS A 231 -5.31 -15.77 4.83
N GLY A 232 -4.85 -17.00 4.54
CA GLY A 232 -3.73 -17.20 3.64
C GLY A 232 -2.37 -16.96 4.30
N ALA A 233 -2.24 -17.26 5.60
CA ALA A 233 -0.93 -17.41 6.24
C ALA A 233 0.00 -18.26 5.37
N PRO A 234 1.33 -18.13 5.47
CA PRO A 234 2.26 -18.82 4.56
C PRO A 234 2.08 -20.33 4.44
N ASP A 235 1.46 -20.95 5.45
CA ASP A 235 1.16 -22.37 5.52
C ASP A 235 -0.30 -22.72 5.10
N ASP A 236 -1.11 -21.72 4.71
CA ASP A 236 -2.46 -21.92 4.20
C ASP A 236 -2.54 -21.81 2.67
N PRO A 237 -2.30 -22.91 1.92
CA PRO A 237 -2.31 -22.87 0.47
C PRO A 237 -3.71 -22.66 -0.12
N ASN A 238 -4.78 -22.83 0.66
CA ASN A 238 -6.15 -22.72 0.16
C ASN A 238 -6.52 -21.27 -0.13
N HIS A 239 -6.02 -20.33 0.68
CA HIS A 239 -6.28 -18.91 0.54
C HIS A 239 -5.14 -18.13 -0.13
N ASN A 240 -4.15 -18.81 -0.68
CA ASN A 240 -3.15 -18.18 -1.56
C ASN A 240 -3.68 -18.14 -2.99
N ASN A 241 -4.20 -16.99 -3.43
CA ASN A 241 -4.80 -16.79 -4.75
C ASN A 241 -3.85 -16.15 -5.78
N THR A 242 -2.55 -16.19 -5.56
CA THR A 242 -1.58 -15.59 -6.52
C THR A 242 -1.71 -16.17 -7.93
N ALA A 243 -1.96 -17.48 -8.05
CA ALA A 243 -2.19 -18.14 -9.35
C ALA A 243 -3.49 -17.69 -10.04
N ASP A 244 -4.56 -17.43 -9.24
CA ASP A 244 -5.80 -16.83 -9.77
C ASP A 244 -5.51 -15.46 -10.39
N ILE A 245 -4.78 -14.60 -9.65
CA ILE A 245 -4.47 -13.24 -10.09
C ILE A 245 -3.61 -13.24 -11.35
N GLU A 246 -2.60 -14.10 -11.43
CA GLU A 246 -1.76 -14.23 -12.62
C GLU A 246 -2.56 -14.71 -13.84
N ALA A 247 -3.48 -15.67 -13.66
CA ALA A 247 -4.29 -16.19 -14.75
C ALA A 247 -5.30 -15.15 -15.26
N TRP A 248 -5.94 -14.42 -14.35
CA TRP A 248 -6.84 -13.33 -14.71
C TRP A 248 -6.11 -12.17 -15.37
N TRP A 249 -4.92 -11.81 -14.90
CA TRP A 249 -4.10 -10.79 -15.55
C TRP A 249 -3.76 -11.18 -17.00
N ARG A 250 -3.34 -12.43 -17.22
CA ARG A 250 -3.13 -12.94 -18.61
C ARG A 250 -4.40 -12.84 -19.46
N ALA A 251 -5.55 -13.21 -18.91
CA ALA A 251 -6.83 -13.11 -19.61
C ALA A 251 -7.18 -11.65 -19.95
N VAL A 252 -6.97 -10.70 -19.03
CA VAL A 252 -7.18 -9.26 -19.24
C VAL A 252 -6.26 -8.72 -20.33
N GLN A 253 -4.97 -9.08 -20.33
CA GLN A 253 -4.03 -8.67 -21.38
C GLN A 253 -4.43 -9.20 -22.77
N ASN A 254 -5.07 -10.36 -22.83
CA ASN A 254 -5.48 -11.03 -24.07
C ASN A 254 -6.93 -10.72 -24.48
N ALA A 255 -7.64 -9.86 -23.76
CA ALA A 255 -9.07 -9.61 -23.98
C ALA A 255 -9.41 -8.82 -25.26
N GLY A 256 -8.41 -8.27 -25.95
CA GLY A 256 -8.58 -7.47 -27.16
C GLY A 256 -9.09 -6.04 -26.92
N ARG A 257 -9.25 -5.63 -25.67
CA ARG A 257 -9.58 -4.26 -25.25
C ARG A 257 -8.89 -3.89 -23.93
N PRO A 258 -8.57 -2.61 -23.70
CA PRO A 258 -8.02 -2.17 -22.43
C PRO A 258 -9.04 -2.35 -21.28
N MET A 259 -8.63 -2.97 -20.19
CA MET A 259 -9.42 -3.09 -18.96
C MET A 259 -8.52 -2.85 -17.75
N MET A 260 -8.94 -1.98 -16.82
CA MET A 260 -8.34 -1.82 -15.52
C MET A 260 -8.64 -3.06 -14.67
N TYR A 261 -7.67 -3.54 -13.92
CA TYR A 261 -7.82 -4.71 -13.03
C TYR A 261 -7.30 -4.38 -11.65
N THR A 262 -8.17 -4.40 -10.65
CA THR A 262 -7.82 -4.09 -9.25
C THR A 262 -8.20 -5.24 -8.33
N LEU A 263 -7.41 -5.39 -7.27
CA LEU A 263 -7.52 -6.48 -6.30
C LEU A 263 -8.11 -5.97 -4.98
N SER A 264 -8.90 -6.79 -4.34
CA SER A 264 -9.53 -6.58 -3.05
C SER A 264 -9.52 -7.94 -2.31
N TRP A 265 -9.37 -8.03 -1.04
CA TRP A 265 -9.63 -7.12 0.04
C TRP A 265 -8.51 -7.30 1.08
N SER A 266 -7.93 -6.23 1.69
CA SER A 266 -6.88 -6.29 2.73
C SER A 266 -5.71 -7.22 2.37
N LEU A 267 -4.96 -6.87 1.33
CA LEU A 267 -3.91 -7.76 0.78
C LEU A 267 -2.64 -7.73 1.63
N SER A 268 -1.97 -8.88 1.74
CA SER A 268 -0.68 -8.98 2.42
C SER A 268 0.43 -8.22 1.68
N HIS A 269 1.14 -7.33 2.38
CA HIS A 269 2.29 -6.61 1.84
C HIS A 269 3.46 -7.54 1.47
N ARG A 270 3.55 -8.71 2.09
CA ARG A 270 4.55 -9.75 1.74
C ARG A 270 4.52 -10.14 0.25
N TYR A 271 3.36 -10.02 -0.39
CA TYR A 271 3.14 -10.36 -1.79
C TYR A 271 3.02 -9.13 -2.70
N ALA A 272 3.45 -7.95 -2.24
CA ALA A 272 3.35 -6.68 -2.99
C ALA A 272 3.90 -6.78 -4.43
N ASP A 273 5.03 -7.49 -4.63
CA ASP A 273 5.60 -7.70 -5.97
C ASP A 273 4.68 -8.51 -6.89
N VAL A 274 3.88 -9.44 -6.37
CA VAL A 274 2.91 -10.22 -7.15
C VAL A 274 1.75 -9.32 -7.55
N TRP A 275 1.22 -8.54 -6.60
CA TRP A 275 0.12 -7.60 -6.85
C TRP A 275 0.52 -6.56 -7.89
N LYS A 276 1.67 -5.95 -7.72
CA LYS A 276 2.26 -4.95 -8.62
C LYS A 276 2.50 -5.46 -10.04
N LYS A 277 2.93 -6.71 -10.19
CA LYS A 277 3.17 -7.34 -11.48
C LYS A 277 1.88 -7.67 -12.22
N ASN A 278 0.79 -8.01 -11.51
CA ASN A 278 -0.38 -8.66 -12.06
C ASN A 278 -1.68 -7.88 -11.84
N SER A 279 -1.60 -6.57 -11.52
CA SER A 279 -2.80 -5.72 -11.40
C SER A 279 -2.46 -4.23 -11.58
N ASN A 280 -3.51 -3.40 -11.64
CA ASN A 280 -3.37 -1.95 -11.72
C ASN A 280 -3.64 -1.26 -10.37
N GLY A 281 -3.96 -2.02 -9.33
CA GLY A 281 -4.17 -1.50 -7.99
C GLY A 281 -4.60 -2.60 -7.03
N TRP A 282 -4.41 -2.37 -5.76
CA TRP A 282 -4.75 -3.32 -4.69
C TRP A 282 -5.16 -2.60 -3.42
N ARG A 283 -6.10 -3.19 -2.72
CA ARG A 283 -6.56 -2.75 -1.40
C ARG A 283 -5.51 -3.08 -0.34
N ILE A 284 -5.09 -2.08 0.41
CA ILE A 284 -4.08 -2.23 1.45
C ILE A 284 -4.65 -2.65 2.82
N ASP A 285 -5.96 -2.53 2.99
CA ASP A 285 -6.67 -2.88 4.23
C ASP A 285 -8.13 -3.25 3.92
N THR A 286 -8.88 -3.63 4.94
CA THR A 286 -10.31 -3.97 4.92
C THR A 286 -11.19 -2.83 4.43
N ASP A 287 -12.50 -3.05 4.32
CA ASP A 287 -13.45 -2.02 3.91
C ASP A 287 -13.46 -0.84 4.88
N VAL A 288 -13.55 0.39 4.33
CA VAL A 288 -13.74 1.59 5.16
C VAL A 288 -15.18 1.69 5.67
N GLU A 289 -16.10 0.97 5.07
CA GLU A 289 -17.49 0.95 5.47
C GLU A 289 -17.66 0.30 6.85
N CYS A 290 -18.45 0.93 7.70
CA CYS A 290 -18.67 0.44 9.07
C CYS A 290 -19.79 -0.59 9.21
N TYR A 291 -20.54 -0.88 8.15
CA TYR A 291 -21.73 -1.74 8.18
C TYR A 291 -22.72 -1.33 9.29
N CYS A 292 -22.89 -0.05 9.49
CA CYS A 292 -23.64 0.57 10.57
C CYS A 292 -24.64 1.63 10.04
N ASP A 293 -25.24 2.45 10.93
CA ASP A 293 -26.25 3.44 10.57
C ASP A 293 -25.70 4.67 9.82
N THR A 294 -24.40 4.71 9.59
CA THR A 294 -23.69 5.65 8.70
C THR A 294 -22.88 4.85 7.68
N ILE A 295 -22.17 5.51 6.77
CA ILE A 295 -21.36 4.81 5.79
C ILE A 295 -20.02 4.39 6.42
N VAL A 296 -19.34 5.31 7.10
CA VAL A 296 -18.03 5.09 7.71
C VAL A 296 -18.00 5.58 9.16
N LYS A 297 -16.91 5.26 9.87
CA LYS A 297 -16.55 5.85 11.16
C LYS A 297 -15.10 6.28 11.11
N TRP A 298 -14.79 7.45 11.69
CA TRP A 298 -13.44 7.97 11.72
C TRP A 298 -12.45 6.99 12.36
N ASP A 299 -12.66 6.66 13.65
CA ASP A 299 -11.67 5.92 14.44
C ASP A 299 -11.48 4.46 14.03
N SER A 300 -12.55 3.79 13.60
CA SER A 300 -12.52 2.35 13.34
C SER A 300 -12.30 1.97 11.87
N SER A 301 -12.32 2.96 10.95
CA SER A 301 -12.18 2.63 9.54
C SER A 301 -11.30 3.62 8.76
N VAL A 302 -11.59 4.92 8.83
CA VAL A 302 -10.87 5.92 8.00
C VAL A 302 -9.47 6.17 8.55
N LYS A 303 -9.33 6.41 9.86
CA LYS A 303 -8.07 6.76 10.53
C LYS A 303 -7.00 5.66 10.45
N ALA A 304 -7.41 4.40 10.35
CA ALA A 304 -6.48 3.26 10.21
C ALA A 304 -5.54 3.45 9.02
N ARG A 305 -5.99 4.03 7.93
CA ARG A 305 -5.21 4.25 6.69
C ARG A 305 -3.92 5.04 6.89
N TRP A 306 -3.86 5.94 7.91
CA TRP A 306 -2.61 6.66 8.25
C TRP A 306 -1.52 5.74 8.79
N TRP A 307 -1.91 4.58 9.33
CA TRP A 307 -1.00 3.59 9.90
C TRP A 307 -0.67 2.46 8.93
N ASP A 308 -1.61 2.08 8.06
CA ASP A 308 -1.46 0.97 7.12
C ASP A 308 -0.65 1.36 5.88
N LEU A 309 -0.84 2.58 5.37
CA LEU A 309 -0.24 3.03 4.12
C LEU A 309 1.30 3.10 4.10
N PRO A 310 2.01 3.49 5.19
CA PRO A 310 3.45 3.75 5.10
C PRO A 310 4.29 2.63 4.52
N GLN A 311 3.97 1.37 4.78
CA GLN A 311 4.68 0.23 4.21
C GLN A 311 4.46 0.05 2.70
N TRP A 312 3.36 0.56 2.17
CA TRP A 312 2.94 0.40 0.77
C TRP A 312 3.36 1.55 -0.15
N ILE A 313 3.84 2.67 0.40
CA ILE A 313 4.05 3.91 -0.37
C ILE A 313 4.98 3.69 -1.58
N ASP A 314 6.03 2.90 -1.39
CA ASP A 314 7.03 2.64 -2.43
C ASP A 314 6.55 1.66 -3.52
N ASP A 315 5.40 1.02 -3.33
CA ASP A 315 4.83 0.09 -4.31
C ASP A 315 3.93 0.79 -5.33
N ALA A 316 3.39 1.97 -4.99
CA ALA A 316 2.58 2.75 -5.91
C ALA A 316 3.39 3.46 -6.99
N GLY A 317 2.82 3.57 -8.18
CA GLY A 317 3.40 4.29 -9.29
C GLY A 317 2.60 4.14 -10.58
N PRO A 318 3.05 4.75 -11.69
CA PRO A 318 2.36 4.65 -12.97
C PRO A 318 2.09 3.20 -13.38
N GLY A 319 0.81 2.87 -13.57
CA GLY A 319 0.34 1.54 -13.92
C GLY A 319 -0.24 0.75 -12.75
N HIS A 320 0.04 1.12 -11.50
CA HIS A 320 -0.42 0.41 -10.30
C HIS A 320 -0.46 1.32 -9.05
N TRP A 321 -1.55 1.26 -8.28
CA TRP A 321 -1.84 2.22 -7.20
C TRP A 321 -2.29 1.53 -5.92
N ASN A 322 -1.86 2.07 -4.78
CA ASN A 322 -2.36 1.69 -3.46
C ASN A 322 -3.81 2.17 -3.33
N ASN A 323 -4.75 1.26 -3.22
CA ASN A 323 -6.15 1.58 -3.03
C ASN A 323 -6.47 1.63 -1.53
N LEU A 324 -6.81 2.83 -1.04
CA LEU A 324 -7.21 3.08 0.34
C LEU A 324 -8.71 2.85 0.57
N ASP A 325 -9.42 2.35 -0.43
CA ASP A 325 -10.86 2.15 -0.53
C ASP A 325 -11.66 3.38 -0.98
N ALA A 326 -13.00 3.26 -0.98
CA ALA A 326 -13.89 4.33 -1.39
C ALA A 326 -13.72 5.59 -0.53
N MET A 327 -14.07 6.75 -1.10
CA MET A 327 -14.18 8.01 -0.37
C MET A 327 -15.63 8.32 -0.09
N ASN A 328 -15.96 8.51 1.18
CA ASN A 328 -17.30 8.86 1.65
C ASN A 328 -17.22 10.22 2.35
N VAL A 329 -17.18 11.27 1.53
CA VAL A 329 -17.02 12.66 1.95
C VAL A 329 -18.05 13.61 1.34
N GLY A 330 -19.00 13.06 0.60
CA GLY A 330 -19.92 13.82 -0.24
C GLY A 330 -21.23 14.19 0.43
N VAL A 331 -21.70 13.41 1.43
CA VAL A 331 -23.01 13.56 2.05
C VAL A 331 -22.88 13.48 3.58
N GLY A 332 -22.53 14.59 4.24
CA GLY A 332 -22.22 14.61 5.67
C GLY A 332 -23.29 13.99 6.58
N ALA A 333 -24.55 14.07 6.18
CA ALA A 333 -25.64 13.42 6.92
C ALA A 333 -25.58 11.89 6.89
N MET A 334 -24.96 11.29 5.84
CA MET A 334 -24.84 9.84 5.66
C MET A 334 -23.46 9.32 6.04
N ASP A 335 -22.43 10.13 5.83
CA ASP A 335 -21.03 9.70 5.95
C ASP A 335 -20.67 9.30 7.39
N GLY A 336 -21.27 9.96 8.39
CA GLY A 336 -20.94 9.72 9.81
C GLY A 336 -19.69 10.47 10.26
N LEU A 337 -19.29 11.50 9.51
CA LEU A 337 -18.08 12.29 9.71
C LEU A 337 -18.40 13.78 9.90
N THR A 338 -17.58 14.45 10.69
CA THR A 338 -17.53 15.91 10.75
C THR A 338 -16.91 16.51 9.48
N ASP A 339 -17.12 17.79 9.22
CA ASP A 339 -16.49 18.48 8.08
C ASP A 339 -14.95 18.45 8.16
N ALA A 340 -14.37 18.47 9.37
CA ALA A 340 -12.93 18.34 9.58
C ALA A 340 -12.40 16.97 9.14
N GLU A 341 -13.11 15.92 9.51
CA GLU A 341 -12.78 14.52 9.12
C GLU A 341 -12.95 14.32 7.62
N ARG A 342 -14.05 14.80 7.03
CA ARG A 342 -14.29 14.74 5.57
C ARG A 342 -13.15 15.42 4.79
N GLN A 343 -12.68 16.59 5.25
CA GLN A 343 -11.53 17.27 4.63
C GLN A 343 -10.24 16.49 4.82
N SER A 344 -10.00 15.94 5.99
CA SER A 344 -8.80 15.14 6.27
C SER A 344 -8.77 13.86 5.45
N TYR A 345 -9.92 13.20 5.29
CA TYR A 345 -10.12 12.04 4.44
C TYR A 345 -9.73 12.35 2.99
N MET A 346 -10.37 13.35 2.37
CA MET A 346 -10.05 13.78 1.00
C MET A 346 -8.59 14.21 0.85
N THR A 347 -8.04 14.91 1.84
CA THR A 347 -6.64 15.35 1.82
C THR A 347 -5.69 14.16 1.83
N PHE A 348 -5.96 13.14 2.65
CA PHE A 348 -5.07 12.00 2.80
C PHE A 348 -5.07 11.11 1.55
N TRP A 349 -6.24 10.81 0.97
CA TRP A 349 -6.30 10.08 -0.29
C TRP A 349 -5.57 10.82 -1.40
N ALA A 350 -5.86 12.12 -1.57
CA ALA A 350 -5.27 12.90 -2.65
C ALA A 350 -3.74 13.07 -2.54
N ILE A 351 -3.21 13.35 -1.33
CA ILE A 351 -1.75 13.54 -1.19
C ILE A 351 -0.97 12.23 -1.38
N ASN A 352 -1.64 11.09 -1.25
CA ASN A 352 -1.04 9.77 -1.42
C ASN A 352 -1.30 9.16 -2.81
N SER A 353 -1.87 9.93 -3.74
CA SER A 353 -2.19 9.46 -5.10
C SER A 353 -3.02 8.15 -5.07
N ALA A 354 -3.93 8.04 -4.11
CA ALA A 354 -4.82 6.90 -4.00
C ALA A 354 -5.99 7.04 -4.98
N PRO A 355 -6.55 5.96 -5.52
CA PRO A 355 -7.73 6.04 -6.36
C PRO A 355 -8.87 6.84 -5.70
N LEU A 356 -9.39 7.85 -6.39
CA LEU A 356 -10.48 8.69 -5.90
C LEU A 356 -11.83 8.10 -6.35
N PHE A 357 -12.29 7.07 -5.65
CA PHE A 357 -13.58 6.43 -5.89
C PHE A 357 -14.58 6.88 -4.83
N ALA A 358 -15.59 7.68 -5.23
CA ALA A 358 -16.66 8.08 -4.33
C ALA A 358 -17.59 6.88 -4.03
N GLY A 359 -18.01 6.75 -2.78
CA GLY A 359 -19.01 5.77 -2.36
C GLY A 359 -20.38 6.37 -2.04
N ASP A 360 -20.47 7.70 -2.04
CA ASP A 360 -21.65 8.47 -1.66
C ASP A 360 -22.84 8.30 -2.59
N ASP A 361 -24.04 8.65 -2.11
CA ASP A 361 -25.20 8.94 -2.97
C ASP A 361 -24.98 10.26 -3.71
N LEU A 362 -24.48 10.17 -4.94
CA LEU A 362 -24.12 11.33 -5.78
C LEU A 362 -25.33 12.23 -6.09
N THR A 363 -26.56 11.72 -5.93
CA THR A 363 -27.77 12.55 -6.09
C THR A 363 -27.95 13.53 -4.94
N LYS A 364 -27.40 13.20 -3.75
CA LYS A 364 -27.56 13.92 -2.49
C LYS A 364 -26.32 14.71 -2.05
N LEU A 365 -25.29 14.84 -2.89
CA LEU A 365 -24.08 15.60 -2.54
C LEU A 365 -24.44 16.95 -1.95
N ASP A 366 -23.93 17.22 -0.73
CA ASP A 366 -24.07 18.53 -0.10
C ASP A 366 -23.05 19.55 -0.66
N ALA A 367 -23.21 20.82 -0.32
CA ALA A 367 -22.35 21.89 -0.85
C ALA A 367 -20.88 21.70 -0.43
N TYR A 368 -20.64 21.19 0.78
CA TYR A 368 -19.27 20.96 1.27
C TYR A 368 -18.65 19.72 0.60
N GLY A 369 -19.37 18.62 0.50
CA GLY A 369 -18.91 17.42 -0.20
C GLY A 369 -18.62 17.69 -1.67
N LEU A 370 -19.50 18.44 -2.35
CA LEU A 370 -19.25 18.86 -3.73
C LEU A 370 -17.96 19.71 -3.83
N LYS A 371 -17.74 20.64 -2.88
CA LYS A 371 -16.50 21.43 -2.81
C LYS A 371 -15.26 20.55 -2.64
N LEU A 372 -15.31 19.51 -1.79
CA LEU A 372 -14.21 18.58 -1.58
C LEU A 372 -13.91 17.79 -2.86
N LEU A 373 -14.91 17.13 -3.44
CA LEU A 373 -14.79 16.24 -4.59
C LEU A 373 -14.43 16.98 -5.91
N THR A 374 -14.63 18.30 -5.98
CA THR A 374 -14.41 19.07 -7.22
C THR A 374 -13.26 20.08 -7.12
N ASN A 375 -12.47 20.07 -6.05
CA ASN A 375 -11.31 20.94 -5.92
C ASN A 375 -10.21 20.53 -6.91
N ARG A 376 -10.02 21.31 -7.97
CA ARG A 376 -9.07 20.99 -9.05
C ARG A 376 -7.61 20.94 -8.58
N GLU A 377 -7.23 21.72 -7.56
CA GLU A 377 -5.85 21.70 -7.05
C GLU A 377 -5.59 20.42 -6.23
N VAL A 378 -6.57 19.95 -5.44
CA VAL A 378 -6.50 18.68 -4.71
C VAL A 378 -6.44 17.51 -5.70
N ILE A 379 -7.32 17.50 -6.70
CA ILE A 379 -7.31 16.49 -7.76
C ILE A 379 -5.98 16.50 -8.54
N ALA A 380 -5.42 17.67 -8.81
CA ALA A 380 -4.12 17.75 -9.51
C ALA A 380 -2.96 17.21 -8.67
N ILE A 381 -3.02 17.31 -7.34
CA ILE A 381 -2.05 16.68 -6.42
C ILE A 381 -2.17 15.16 -6.54
N ASP A 382 -3.37 14.62 -6.41
CA ASP A 382 -3.64 13.19 -6.59
C ASP A 382 -3.13 12.67 -7.94
N GLN A 383 -3.53 13.33 -9.01
CA GLN A 383 -3.23 12.95 -10.39
C GLN A 383 -1.76 13.22 -10.81
N SER A 384 -0.95 13.79 -9.91
CA SER A 384 0.50 13.90 -10.12
C SER A 384 1.21 12.55 -10.01
N GLY A 385 0.59 11.57 -9.33
CA GLY A 385 1.16 10.24 -9.12
C GLY A 385 2.43 10.26 -8.25
N ASN A 386 2.52 11.18 -7.31
CA ASN A 386 3.66 11.39 -6.42
C ASN A 386 3.22 11.23 -4.95
N PRO A 387 3.11 10.01 -4.43
CA PRO A 387 2.61 9.76 -3.08
C PRO A 387 3.45 10.44 -2.00
N ALA A 388 2.76 11.03 -1.03
CA ALA A 388 3.40 11.63 0.14
C ALA A 388 3.93 10.58 1.11
N ARG A 389 4.78 11.05 2.03
CA ARG A 389 5.33 10.25 3.11
C ARG A 389 5.17 10.97 4.43
N PRO A 390 4.98 10.26 5.54
CA PRO A 390 4.99 10.88 6.84
C PRO A 390 6.41 11.38 7.17
N LEU A 391 6.50 12.60 7.66
CA LEU A 391 7.73 13.11 8.26
C LEU A 391 7.92 12.52 9.66
N ASN A 392 6.81 12.27 10.35
CA ASN A 392 6.76 11.68 11.67
C ASN A 392 5.49 10.85 11.84
N GLN A 393 5.61 9.75 12.56
CA GLN A 393 4.50 8.90 13.01
C GLN A 393 4.58 8.61 14.53
N ASP A 394 5.46 9.31 15.23
CA ASP A 394 5.68 9.22 16.67
C ASP A 394 4.67 10.03 17.49
N GLN A 395 3.72 10.68 16.81
CA GLN A 395 2.67 11.51 17.40
C GLN A 395 1.38 11.43 16.59
N LEU A 396 0.26 11.83 17.20
CA LEU A 396 -1.02 12.00 16.51
C LEU A 396 -1.08 13.30 15.68
N GLN A 397 -0.13 14.22 15.88
CA GLN A 397 0.08 15.42 15.07
C GLN A 397 1.10 15.09 13.99
N GLN A 398 0.62 14.80 12.77
CA GLN A 398 1.47 14.32 11.68
C GLN A 398 1.64 15.34 10.56
N THR A 399 2.84 15.38 10.01
CA THR A 399 3.17 16.10 8.78
C THR A 399 3.50 15.09 7.69
N TRP A 400 2.76 15.16 6.58
CA TRP A 400 3.01 14.36 5.38
C TRP A 400 3.46 15.25 4.24
N TYR A 401 4.39 14.79 3.40
CA TYR A 401 4.93 15.62 2.33
C TYR A 401 5.34 14.82 1.09
N ALA A 402 5.30 15.49 -0.06
CA ALA A 402 5.84 15.01 -1.33
C ALA A 402 6.66 16.12 -1.99
N GLN A 403 7.90 15.85 -2.36
CA GLN A 403 8.72 16.76 -3.15
C GLN A 403 8.33 16.63 -4.63
N ASN A 404 7.94 17.73 -5.26
CA ASN A 404 7.48 17.75 -6.63
C ASN A 404 8.63 17.99 -7.63
N ALA A 405 8.46 17.50 -8.86
CA ALA A 405 9.46 17.66 -9.92
C ALA A 405 9.74 19.13 -10.29
N ASP A 406 8.79 20.04 -10.02
CA ASP A 406 8.93 21.48 -10.23
C ASP A 406 9.73 22.19 -9.11
N GLY A 407 10.22 21.45 -8.13
CA GLY A 407 10.97 21.97 -6.97
C GLY A 407 10.09 22.52 -5.85
N SER A 408 8.77 22.46 -5.98
CA SER A 408 7.85 22.73 -4.88
C SER A 408 7.69 21.49 -3.98
N THR A 409 7.13 21.68 -2.80
CA THR A 409 6.79 20.58 -1.88
C THR A 409 5.30 20.66 -1.54
N THR A 410 4.58 19.58 -1.74
CA THR A 410 3.22 19.41 -1.22
C THR A 410 3.31 18.96 0.23
N VAL A 411 2.58 19.61 1.14
CA VAL A 411 2.62 19.33 2.58
C VAL A 411 1.21 19.28 3.13
N ALA A 412 0.87 18.19 3.80
CA ALA A 412 -0.35 18.09 4.59
C ALA A 412 0.00 18.03 6.09
N LEU A 413 -0.72 18.81 6.87
CA LEU A 413 -0.70 18.78 8.33
C LEU A 413 -1.97 18.11 8.81
N PHE A 414 -1.86 17.08 9.65
CA PHE A 414 -2.98 16.34 10.22
C PHE A 414 -2.92 16.35 11.74
N ASN A 415 -4.05 16.61 12.38
CA ASN A 415 -4.26 16.34 13.79
C ASN A 415 -5.18 15.12 13.90
N LEU A 416 -4.64 13.97 14.25
CA LEU A 416 -5.39 12.72 14.40
C LEU A 416 -5.93 12.51 15.82
N ALA A 417 -5.72 13.48 16.73
CA ALA A 417 -6.21 13.44 18.10
C ALA A 417 -7.64 13.99 18.22
N ASP A 418 -8.34 13.56 19.26
CA ASP A 418 -9.73 13.96 19.59
C ASP A 418 -9.82 15.37 20.18
N THR A 419 -8.70 16.06 20.33
CA THR A 419 -8.60 17.42 20.85
C THR A 419 -7.89 18.34 19.88
N PRO A 420 -8.22 19.65 19.86
CA PRO A 420 -7.50 20.61 19.04
C PRO A 420 -5.99 20.64 19.34
N ALA A 421 -5.18 20.76 18.29
CA ALA A 421 -3.71 20.87 18.44
C ALA A 421 -3.10 21.76 17.36
N THR A 422 -1.91 22.30 17.63
CA THR A 422 -1.11 22.95 16.60
C THR A 422 -0.16 21.94 15.96
N VAL A 423 -0.22 21.84 14.63
CA VAL A 423 0.66 20.97 13.84
C VAL A 423 1.61 21.83 13.05
N THR A 424 2.91 21.46 13.03
CA THR A 424 3.98 22.25 12.42
C THR A 424 4.84 21.37 11.49
N GLY A 425 4.98 21.80 10.23
CA GLY A 425 5.93 21.25 9.27
C GLY A 425 7.17 22.17 9.15
N ASN A 426 8.31 21.72 9.68
CA ASN A 426 9.55 22.47 9.62
C ASN A 426 10.19 22.40 8.23
N PHE A 427 10.54 23.52 7.64
CA PHE A 427 11.15 23.59 6.28
C PHE A 427 12.45 22.81 6.22
N ASP A 428 13.20 22.82 7.30
CA ASP A 428 14.46 22.10 7.39
C ASP A 428 14.29 20.59 7.20
N GLN A 429 13.29 20.01 7.84
CA GLN A 429 12.96 18.60 7.74
C GLN A 429 12.30 18.26 6.38
N LEU A 430 11.54 19.20 5.81
CA LEU A 430 10.85 19.05 4.52
C LEU A 430 11.77 19.25 3.29
N GLY A 431 13.05 19.53 3.51
CA GLY A 431 14.00 19.79 2.42
C GLY A 431 13.81 21.16 1.74
N ILE A 432 13.17 22.12 2.41
CA ILE A 432 12.89 23.45 1.88
C ILE A 432 13.95 24.44 2.38
N SER A 433 14.63 25.13 1.45
CA SER A 433 15.67 26.10 1.77
C SER A 433 15.13 27.54 1.71
N GLY A 434 15.50 28.37 2.71
CA GLY A 434 15.25 29.80 2.71
C GLY A 434 13.78 30.18 2.86
N LYS A 435 13.36 31.25 2.17
CA LYS A 435 11.97 31.72 2.15
C LYS A 435 11.19 31.09 1.02
N ALA A 436 9.90 30.86 1.24
CA ALA A 436 9.00 30.24 0.28
C ALA A 436 7.66 31.00 0.15
N THR A 437 6.97 30.77 -0.94
CA THR A 437 5.56 31.11 -1.11
C THR A 437 4.74 29.86 -0.74
N VAL A 438 3.82 30.02 0.19
CA VAL A 438 2.93 28.97 0.68
C VAL A 438 1.53 29.19 0.12
N ARG A 439 1.04 28.23 -0.65
CA ARG A 439 -0.34 28.15 -1.14
C ARG A 439 -1.14 27.28 -0.19
N ASP A 440 -2.11 27.82 0.55
CA ASP A 440 -3.14 27.06 1.25
C ASP A 440 -4.19 26.62 0.22
N ILE A 441 -4.22 25.35 -0.09
CA ILE A 441 -5.07 24.77 -1.15
C ILE A 441 -6.55 24.87 -0.78
N TRP A 442 -6.91 24.53 0.47
CA TRP A 442 -8.30 24.58 0.90
C TRP A 442 -8.85 25.99 1.07
N ALA A 443 -8.02 26.91 1.55
CA ALA A 443 -8.39 28.32 1.70
C ALA A 443 -8.27 29.14 0.40
N ASN A 444 -7.61 28.57 -0.64
CA ASN A 444 -7.30 29.28 -1.89
C ASN A 444 -6.49 30.58 -1.66
N GLN A 445 -5.51 30.56 -0.73
CA GLN A 445 -4.75 31.72 -0.32
C GLN A 445 -3.25 31.52 -0.47
N ASN A 446 -2.53 32.59 -0.81
CA ASN A 446 -1.06 32.60 -0.89
C ASN A 446 -0.47 33.48 0.21
N THR A 447 0.53 32.96 0.93
CA THR A 447 1.37 33.72 1.86
C THR A 447 2.80 33.72 1.32
N ARG A 448 3.37 34.89 1.11
CA ARG A 448 4.73 35.06 0.55
C ARG A 448 5.77 35.22 1.66
N ASN A 449 7.01 34.88 1.33
CA ASN A 449 8.18 35.06 2.21
C ASN A 449 8.09 34.34 3.56
N VAL A 450 7.35 33.23 3.62
CA VAL A 450 7.32 32.34 4.79
C VAL A 450 8.70 31.70 4.95
N ALA A 451 9.19 31.62 6.17
CA ALA A 451 10.49 31.03 6.50
C ALA A 451 10.37 30.10 7.70
N GLY A 452 11.21 29.10 7.74
CA GLY A 452 11.38 28.18 8.87
C GLY A 452 10.33 27.09 8.98
N SER A 453 9.03 27.40 8.87
CA SER A 453 7.97 26.40 9.02
C SER A 453 6.63 26.88 8.46
N VAL A 454 5.69 25.95 8.29
CA VAL A 454 4.25 26.18 8.24
C VAL A 454 3.62 25.57 9.48
N SER A 455 2.69 26.29 10.09
CA SER A 455 1.96 25.82 11.28
C SER A 455 0.47 26.13 11.14
N ALA A 456 -0.36 25.26 11.69
CA ALA A 456 -1.80 25.45 11.76
C ALA A 456 -2.36 24.97 13.10
N ALA A 457 -3.23 25.78 13.71
CA ALA A 457 -4.13 25.31 14.75
C ALA A 457 -5.25 24.53 14.09
N LEU A 458 -5.32 23.24 14.36
CA LEU A 458 -6.28 22.31 13.78
C LEU A 458 -7.29 21.84 14.84
N PRO A 459 -8.58 21.75 14.51
CA PRO A 459 -9.54 21.08 15.39
C PRO A 459 -9.18 19.59 15.53
N ALA A 460 -9.90 18.88 16.38
CA ALA A 460 -9.87 17.42 16.39
C ALA A 460 -10.07 16.90 14.94
N HIS A 461 -9.25 15.92 14.55
CA HIS A 461 -9.25 15.24 13.24
C HIS A 461 -9.10 16.20 12.02
N GLY A 462 -8.66 17.43 12.27
CA GLY A 462 -8.52 18.46 11.22
C GLY A 462 -7.24 18.35 10.41
N SER A 463 -7.26 18.97 9.22
CA SER A 463 -6.10 19.02 8.33
C SER A 463 -5.91 20.37 7.62
N LYS A 464 -4.71 20.57 7.10
CA LYS A 464 -4.35 21.59 6.13
C LYS A 464 -3.55 20.98 4.98
N LEU A 465 -3.71 21.52 3.80
CA LEU A 465 -2.97 21.11 2.61
C LEU A 465 -2.30 22.32 1.97
N TYR A 466 -1.00 22.25 1.80
CA TYR A 466 -0.17 23.32 1.25
C TYR A 466 0.62 22.86 0.03
N LYS A 467 0.79 23.78 -0.95
CA LYS A 467 1.89 23.72 -1.91
C LYS A 467 2.90 24.80 -1.55
N ILE A 468 4.13 24.41 -1.28
CA ILE A 468 5.20 25.30 -0.82
C ILE A 468 6.23 25.42 -1.94
N THR A 469 6.42 26.65 -2.47
CA THR A 469 7.36 26.92 -3.55
C THR A 469 8.48 27.79 -3.02
N PRO A 470 9.75 27.32 -3.00
CA PRO A 470 10.89 28.13 -2.59
C PRO A 470 11.02 29.40 -3.46
N ASN A 471 11.32 30.54 -2.84
CA ASN A 471 11.46 31.81 -3.56
C ASN A 471 12.78 31.88 -4.36
N ALA A 472 13.81 31.16 -3.94
CA ALA A 472 15.08 31.06 -4.65
C ALA A 472 15.09 29.81 -5.53
N ASN A 473 15.48 29.97 -6.78
CA ASN A 473 15.70 28.83 -7.67
C ASN A 473 17.00 28.13 -7.29
N THR A 474 16.94 27.20 -6.34
CA THR A 474 18.09 26.36 -5.95
C THR A 474 18.21 25.21 -6.95
N PRO A 475 19.37 25.03 -7.61
CA PRO A 475 19.53 23.98 -8.63
C PRO A 475 19.45 22.56 -8.07
N VAL A 476 19.55 22.40 -6.77
CA VAL A 476 19.46 21.12 -6.03
C VAL A 476 18.70 21.37 -4.74
N SER A 477 17.60 20.66 -4.53
CA SER A 477 16.90 20.67 -3.23
C SER A 477 17.79 20.00 -2.17
N LYS A 478 17.66 20.41 -0.91
CA LYS A 478 18.37 19.71 0.16
C LYS A 478 17.69 18.34 0.43
N PRO A 479 18.47 17.30 0.83
CA PRO A 479 17.91 16.03 1.24
C PRO A 479 16.98 16.20 2.44
N ALA A 480 15.89 15.46 2.44
CA ALA A 480 14.93 15.42 3.55
C ALA A 480 14.93 14.04 4.21
N ASP A 481 14.30 13.92 5.37
CA ASP A 481 14.05 12.65 6.05
C ASP A 481 15.32 11.80 6.19
N LEU A 482 16.42 12.41 6.67
CA LEU A 482 17.63 11.66 7.00
C LEU A 482 17.36 10.81 8.23
N THR A 483 17.47 9.49 8.06
CA THR A 483 17.27 8.50 9.12
C THR A 483 18.46 7.56 9.21
N ALA A 484 18.60 6.88 10.35
CA ALA A 484 19.58 5.83 10.55
C ALA A 484 18.90 4.51 10.86
N THR A 485 19.51 3.43 10.38
CA THR A 485 19.15 2.05 10.70
C THR A 485 20.40 1.24 10.95
N ASP A 486 20.30 0.12 11.67
CA ASP A 486 21.41 -0.81 11.93
C ASP A 486 22.68 -0.15 12.48
N VAL A 487 22.58 0.45 13.66
CA VAL A 487 23.72 1.02 14.35
C VAL A 487 24.52 -0.07 15.07
N SER A 488 25.80 -0.21 14.70
CA SER A 488 26.78 -1.05 15.39
C SER A 488 27.77 -0.20 16.21
N SER A 489 28.80 -0.83 16.73
CA SER A 489 29.91 -0.12 17.39
C SER A 489 30.76 0.73 16.45
N THR A 490 30.80 0.38 15.15
CA THR A 490 31.69 1.01 14.15
C THR A 490 31.02 1.38 12.84
N THR A 491 29.73 1.06 12.69
CA THR A 491 28.97 1.32 11.44
C THR A 491 27.57 1.82 11.74
N THR A 492 27.00 2.55 10.79
CA THR A 492 25.55 2.84 10.71
C THR A 492 25.11 2.91 9.27
N SER A 493 23.88 2.46 8.98
CA SER A 493 23.22 2.69 7.70
C SER A 493 22.44 3.99 7.77
N LEU A 494 22.63 4.84 6.75
CA LEU A 494 21.89 6.10 6.60
C LEU A 494 21.04 6.04 5.35
N THR A 495 19.80 6.52 5.44
CA THR A 495 18.87 6.69 4.32
C THR A 495 18.29 8.09 4.35
N TRP A 496 17.94 8.63 3.20
CA TRP A 496 17.32 9.95 3.06
C TRP A 496 16.45 10.00 1.80
N ARG A 497 15.60 11.00 1.70
CA ARG A 497 14.80 11.22 0.48
C ARG A 497 15.67 11.79 -0.63
N PRO A 498 15.50 11.26 -1.87
CA PRO A 498 16.16 11.83 -3.04
C PRO A 498 15.83 13.31 -3.19
N SER A 499 16.87 14.15 -3.33
CA SER A 499 16.68 15.57 -3.59
C SER A 499 16.36 15.81 -5.04
N ALA A 500 15.36 16.65 -5.34
CA ALA A 500 15.07 17.04 -6.71
C ALA A 500 16.31 17.65 -7.37
N GLY A 501 16.70 17.07 -8.51
CA GLY A 501 17.87 17.49 -9.28
C GLY A 501 19.22 16.96 -8.81
N ALA A 502 19.35 16.22 -7.71
CA ALA A 502 20.61 15.63 -7.29
C ALA A 502 21.00 14.45 -8.19
N THR A 503 22.29 14.32 -8.46
CA THR A 503 22.90 13.17 -9.16
C THR A 503 23.81 12.36 -8.24
N SER A 504 24.18 12.92 -7.09
CA SER A 504 24.93 12.26 -6.01
C SER A 504 24.75 13.02 -4.70
N TYR A 505 25.32 12.47 -3.63
CA TYR A 505 25.18 13.01 -2.28
C TYR A 505 26.53 13.02 -1.56
N GLN A 506 26.76 14.04 -0.73
CA GLN A 506 27.88 14.13 0.19
C GLN A 506 27.38 13.88 1.60
N VAL A 507 27.97 12.93 2.30
CA VAL A 507 27.62 12.55 3.69
C VAL A 507 28.64 13.10 4.66
N PHE A 508 28.19 13.71 5.71
CA PHE A 508 29.00 14.36 6.74
C PHE A 508 28.77 13.70 8.10
N ALA A 509 29.82 13.56 8.88
CA ALA A 509 29.77 13.22 10.30
C ALA A 509 30.52 14.31 11.08
N ASN A 510 29.89 14.88 12.11
CA ASN A 510 30.43 15.98 12.93
C ASN A 510 31.01 17.12 12.06
N GLY A 511 30.29 17.49 10.99
CA GLY A 511 30.67 18.56 10.06
C GLY A 511 31.77 18.20 9.04
N LYS A 512 32.41 17.04 9.14
CA LYS A 512 33.44 16.58 8.19
C LYS A 512 32.81 15.66 7.15
N GLN A 513 33.06 15.89 5.87
CA GLN A 513 32.66 14.95 4.81
C GLN A 513 33.39 13.63 4.98
N ILE A 514 32.64 12.55 5.06
CA ILE A 514 33.15 11.18 5.26
C ILE A 514 32.90 10.27 4.06
N LYS A 515 31.87 10.57 3.25
CA LYS A 515 31.50 9.71 2.11
C LYS A 515 30.79 10.48 1.01
N THR A 516 30.76 9.89 -0.19
CA THR A 516 29.90 10.27 -1.32
C THR A 516 29.07 9.05 -1.72
N SER A 517 27.79 9.25 -2.05
CA SER A 517 26.90 8.20 -2.53
C SER A 517 26.21 8.64 -3.82
N SER A 518 25.98 7.71 -4.75
CA SER A 518 25.12 7.91 -5.92
C SER A 518 23.65 7.55 -5.65
N ALA A 519 23.38 6.85 -4.54
CA ALA A 519 22.05 6.47 -4.08
C ALA A 519 21.62 7.33 -2.87
N PRO A 520 20.33 7.43 -2.57
CA PRO A 520 19.82 8.13 -1.39
C PRO A 520 20.00 7.32 -0.09
N SER A 521 21.05 6.50 -0.03
CA SER A 521 21.41 5.68 1.12
C SER A 521 22.91 5.40 1.13
N THR A 522 23.46 5.06 2.29
CA THR A 522 24.84 4.56 2.40
C THR A 522 25.09 3.91 3.75
N VAL A 523 26.04 2.98 3.79
CA VAL A 523 26.63 2.50 5.05
C VAL A 523 27.85 3.36 5.37
N VAL A 524 27.85 3.97 6.55
CA VAL A 524 29.02 4.66 7.14
C VAL A 524 29.78 3.66 7.99
N SER A 525 31.09 3.60 7.83
CA SER A 525 31.99 2.71 8.59
C SER A 525 33.17 3.49 9.18
N GLY A 526 33.92 2.84 10.07
CA GLY A 526 35.08 3.47 10.75
C GLY A 526 34.70 4.41 11.86
N LEU A 527 33.49 4.28 12.41
CA LEU A 527 33.04 5.01 13.60
C LEU A 527 33.72 4.44 14.86
N SER A 528 33.81 5.24 15.90
CA SER A 528 34.29 4.81 17.22
C SER A 528 33.12 4.29 18.07
N PRO A 529 33.32 3.22 18.86
CA PRO A 529 32.30 2.73 19.79
C PRO A 529 31.90 3.78 20.82
N GLN A 530 30.66 3.72 21.30
CA GLN A 530 30.10 4.59 22.36
C GLN A 530 30.36 6.10 22.14
N THR A 531 30.34 6.51 20.87
CA THR A 531 30.67 7.87 20.45
C THR A 531 29.45 8.51 19.78
N GLN A 532 29.16 9.74 20.17
CA GLN A 532 28.07 10.52 19.57
C GLN A 532 28.51 11.09 18.22
N TYR A 533 27.69 10.87 17.21
CA TYR A 533 27.87 11.44 15.89
C TYR A 533 26.63 12.24 15.48
N THR A 534 26.89 13.39 14.82
CA THR A 534 25.87 14.18 14.15
C THR A 534 26.06 14.05 12.65
N PHE A 535 25.08 13.46 11.97
CA PHE A 535 25.12 13.24 10.53
C PHE A 535 24.27 14.27 9.79
N THR A 536 24.76 14.72 8.63
CA THR A 536 24.02 15.51 7.64
C THR A 536 24.38 15.05 6.22
N VAL A 537 23.50 15.34 5.26
CA VAL A 537 23.70 14.99 3.84
C VAL A 537 23.43 16.21 2.97
N LYS A 538 24.20 16.39 1.89
CA LYS A 538 23.98 17.38 0.85
C LYS A 538 23.75 16.72 -0.50
N GLY A 539 22.77 17.19 -1.27
CA GLY A 539 22.60 16.80 -2.67
C GLY A 539 23.61 17.53 -3.57
N VAL A 540 24.05 16.87 -4.63
CA VAL A 540 25.04 17.40 -5.60
C VAL A 540 24.51 17.26 -7.02
N LYS A 541 24.64 18.33 -7.84
CA LYS A 541 24.38 18.31 -9.28
C LYS A 541 25.38 19.21 -10.00
N SER A 542 26.12 18.67 -10.97
CA SER A 542 27.07 19.45 -11.79
C SER A 542 28.01 20.33 -10.96
N GLY A 543 28.56 19.81 -9.87
CA GLY A 543 29.49 20.51 -8.97
C GLY A 543 28.84 21.51 -8.00
N ARG A 544 27.52 21.73 -8.08
CA ARG A 544 26.77 22.54 -7.10
C ARG A 544 26.20 21.66 -6.01
N THR A 545 26.23 22.15 -4.77
CA THR A 545 25.71 21.44 -3.60
C THR A 545 24.47 22.16 -3.06
N SER A 546 23.54 21.37 -2.51
CA SER A 546 22.43 21.88 -1.71
C SER A 546 22.88 22.40 -0.35
N ASP A 547 21.97 23.02 0.38
CA ASP A 547 22.06 23.12 1.83
C ASP A 547 22.11 21.72 2.45
N PRO A 548 22.65 21.55 3.67
CA PRO A 548 22.63 20.26 4.35
C PRO A 548 21.20 19.87 4.77
N SER A 549 20.93 18.56 4.83
CA SER A 549 19.70 18.01 5.44
C SER A 549 19.56 18.48 6.91
N ALA A 550 18.37 18.28 7.48
CA ALA A 550 18.24 18.25 8.93
C ALA A 550 19.26 17.25 9.50
N ALA A 551 19.84 17.60 10.66
CA ALA A 551 20.83 16.75 11.31
C ALA A 551 20.16 15.66 12.15
N ILE A 552 20.73 14.45 12.12
CA ILE A 552 20.41 13.41 13.09
C ILE A 552 21.62 13.19 14.02
N THR A 553 21.35 13.02 15.32
CA THR A 553 22.41 12.82 16.31
C THR A 553 22.12 11.56 17.11
N MET A 554 23.10 10.66 17.22
CA MET A 554 22.95 9.40 17.96
C MET A 554 24.31 8.89 18.46
N TYR A 555 24.25 7.96 19.41
CA TYR A 555 25.41 7.20 19.86
C TYR A 555 25.58 5.91 19.05
N THR A 556 26.83 5.54 18.75
CA THR A 556 27.18 4.19 18.31
C THR A 556 27.09 3.21 19.47
N ALA A 557 26.83 1.94 19.16
CA ALA A 557 26.83 0.88 20.16
C ALA A 557 28.19 0.71 20.86
N LYS A 558 28.22 0.03 22.00
CA LYS A 558 29.47 -0.33 22.67
C LYS A 558 30.32 -1.29 21.85
N SER A 559 31.58 -1.45 22.20
CA SER A 559 32.43 -2.52 21.66
C SER A 559 31.77 -3.88 21.89
N GLY A 560 31.68 -4.70 20.85
CA GLY A 560 30.94 -5.97 20.84
C GLY A 560 29.51 -5.86 20.30
N GLY A 561 29.05 -4.63 20.00
CA GLY A 561 27.75 -4.39 19.36
C GLY A 561 26.63 -3.98 20.31
N PRO A 562 25.41 -3.80 19.79
CA PRO A 562 24.24 -3.45 20.60
C PRO A 562 23.90 -4.56 21.59
N VAL A 563 23.33 -4.17 22.73
CA VAL A 563 22.89 -5.11 23.77
C VAL A 563 21.43 -5.45 23.52
N ARG A 564 21.14 -6.75 23.50
CA ARG A 564 19.77 -7.26 23.38
C ARG A 564 19.14 -7.46 24.75
N TYR A 565 17.85 -7.12 24.85
CA TYR A 565 16.99 -7.30 26.00
C TYR A 565 15.74 -8.04 25.53
N GLU A 566 15.58 -9.30 25.91
CA GLU A 566 14.43 -10.12 25.56
C GLU A 566 13.19 -9.66 26.32
N ALA A 567 12.04 -9.58 25.65
CA ALA A 567 10.81 -9.12 26.29
C ALA A 567 10.28 -10.13 27.32
N GLU A 568 10.50 -11.43 27.08
CA GLU A 568 10.14 -12.53 27.98
C GLU A 568 11.16 -12.78 29.11
N ALA A 569 12.24 -11.98 29.20
CA ALA A 569 13.22 -12.13 30.26
C ALA A 569 12.60 -12.01 31.66
N PRO A 570 13.07 -12.76 32.67
CA PRO A 570 12.55 -12.66 34.04
C PRO A 570 12.67 -11.26 34.67
N THR A 571 13.50 -10.40 34.09
CA THR A 571 13.65 -9.00 34.49
C THR A 571 12.55 -8.09 33.98
N SER A 572 11.76 -8.53 32.99
CA SER A 572 10.62 -7.79 32.47
C SER A 572 9.44 -7.84 33.43
N THR A 573 8.64 -6.79 33.44
CA THR A 573 7.41 -6.72 34.26
C THR A 573 6.21 -6.75 33.32
N LEU A 574 5.32 -7.71 33.53
CA LEU A 574 4.06 -7.89 32.80
C LEU A 574 2.88 -7.45 33.67
N THR A 575 1.87 -6.82 33.07
CA THR A 575 0.61 -6.48 33.71
C THR A 575 -0.59 -6.95 32.87
N GLY A 576 -1.77 -7.04 33.48
CA GLY A 576 -2.99 -7.48 32.79
C GLY A 576 -2.85 -8.88 32.19
N ASN A 577 -3.33 -9.04 30.96
CA ASN A 577 -3.29 -10.33 30.24
C ASN A 577 -2.02 -10.49 29.38
N ALA A 578 -1.03 -9.59 29.48
CA ALA A 578 0.22 -9.75 28.77
C ALA A 578 0.94 -11.04 29.22
N GLY A 579 1.39 -11.85 28.29
CA GLY A 579 1.96 -13.15 28.60
C GLY A 579 2.93 -13.67 27.56
N ILE A 580 3.76 -14.63 27.99
CA ILE A 580 4.71 -15.33 27.11
C ILE A 580 3.92 -16.26 26.16
N SER A 581 4.21 -16.17 24.88
CA SER A 581 3.70 -17.07 23.84
C SER A 581 4.84 -17.65 23.01
N GLY A 582 4.66 -18.90 22.52
CA GLY A 582 5.66 -19.56 21.67
C GLY A 582 5.78 -18.89 20.30
N CYS A 583 7.01 -18.79 19.80
CA CYS A 583 7.30 -18.25 18.47
C CYS A 583 8.60 -18.89 17.95
N THR A 584 8.50 -19.84 17.04
CA THR A 584 9.65 -20.65 16.59
C THR A 584 10.76 -19.81 15.92
N LEU A 585 10.39 -18.72 15.24
CA LEU A 585 11.32 -17.84 14.55
C LEU A 585 11.80 -16.65 15.41
N CYS A 586 11.18 -16.41 16.57
CA CYS A 586 11.59 -15.38 17.49
C CYS A 586 12.84 -15.77 18.27
N SER A 587 13.52 -14.76 18.85
CA SER A 587 14.66 -14.99 19.73
C SER A 587 14.23 -15.80 20.96
N GLY A 588 15.05 -16.77 21.37
CA GLY A 588 14.69 -17.66 22.48
C GLY A 588 13.50 -18.59 22.25
N GLY A 589 12.84 -18.52 21.08
CA GLY A 589 11.66 -19.32 20.76
C GLY A 589 10.35 -18.79 21.39
N ALA A 590 10.35 -17.57 21.90
CA ALA A 590 9.22 -16.98 22.62
C ALA A 590 9.09 -15.45 22.32
N LYS A 591 7.97 -14.87 22.73
CA LYS A 591 7.65 -13.44 22.65
C LYS A 591 6.60 -13.08 23.71
N ILE A 592 6.35 -11.80 23.94
CA ILE A 592 5.22 -11.36 24.77
C ILE A 592 4.07 -10.93 23.87
N GLY A 593 2.93 -11.61 24.05
CA GLY A 593 1.68 -11.32 23.36
C GLY A 593 0.60 -10.75 24.30
N ASN A 594 -0.58 -10.49 23.72
CA ASN A 594 -1.75 -9.93 24.40
C ASN A 594 -1.49 -8.59 25.11
N ILE A 595 -0.60 -7.78 24.58
CA ILE A 595 -0.30 -6.44 25.10
C ILE A 595 -1.34 -5.47 24.52
N GLY A 596 -1.90 -4.61 25.38
CA GLY A 596 -2.89 -3.60 25.00
C GLY A 596 -3.98 -3.43 26.06
N TYR A 597 -4.72 -2.32 25.97
CA TYR A 597 -5.66 -1.89 27.00
C TYR A 597 -4.95 -1.71 28.36
N ASP A 598 -5.24 -2.52 29.37
CA ASP A 598 -4.59 -2.55 30.69
C ASP A 598 -3.34 -3.45 30.75
N ALA A 599 -3.13 -4.27 29.73
CA ALA A 599 -2.00 -5.18 29.63
C ALA A 599 -0.76 -4.48 29.06
N THR A 600 0.38 -4.59 29.74
CA THR A 600 1.63 -3.95 29.35
C THR A 600 2.84 -4.85 29.56
N VAL A 601 3.93 -4.60 28.83
CA VAL A 601 5.25 -5.15 29.14
C VAL A 601 6.21 -4.00 29.43
N THR A 602 7.03 -4.13 30.49
CA THR A 602 8.11 -3.19 30.81
C THR A 602 9.44 -3.95 30.79
N LEU A 603 10.30 -3.60 29.85
CA LEU A 603 11.67 -4.10 29.79
C LEU A 603 12.52 -3.27 30.73
N ASN A 604 13.09 -3.91 31.76
CA ASN A 604 13.87 -3.26 32.80
C ASN A 604 15.37 -3.45 32.59
N ASN A 605 16.17 -2.69 33.34
CA ASN A 605 17.63 -2.80 33.38
C ASN A 605 18.34 -2.51 32.05
N ILE A 606 17.75 -1.69 31.20
CA ILE A 606 18.35 -1.25 29.92
C ILE A 606 19.44 -0.24 30.25
N THR A 607 20.70 -0.65 30.13
CA THR A 607 21.82 0.14 30.64
C THR A 607 22.58 0.84 29.51
N VAL A 608 22.73 2.17 29.63
CA VAL A 608 23.57 2.99 28.75
C VAL A 608 24.61 3.75 29.56
N PRO A 609 25.84 3.98 29.02
CA PRO A 609 26.91 4.62 29.76
C PRO A 609 26.75 6.14 29.85
N THR A 610 26.05 6.75 28.92
CA THR A 610 25.96 8.22 28.79
C THR A 610 24.52 8.60 28.44
N THR A 611 24.04 9.71 29.04
CA THR A 611 22.73 10.27 28.66
C THR A 611 22.77 10.80 27.22
N GLY A 612 21.80 10.41 26.39
CA GLY A 612 21.71 10.88 25.02
C GLY A 612 20.69 10.10 24.17
N THR A 613 20.69 10.35 22.87
CA THR A 613 19.82 9.65 21.93
C THR A 613 20.49 8.38 21.41
N TYR A 614 19.79 7.27 21.57
CA TYR A 614 20.17 5.95 21.07
C TYR A 614 19.15 5.47 20.05
N LEU A 615 19.60 4.77 19.00
CA LEU A 615 18.69 4.11 18.09
C LEU A 615 18.28 2.77 18.71
N VAL A 616 17.06 2.71 19.21
CA VAL A 616 16.47 1.48 19.75
C VAL A 616 15.85 0.69 18.61
N LYS A 617 16.29 -0.55 18.44
CA LYS A 617 15.69 -1.49 17.50
C LYS A 617 14.71 -2.36 18.28
N VAL A 618 13.48 -2.47 17.80
CA VAL A 618 12.41 -3.29 18.40
C VAL A 618 12.09 -4.43 17.44
N ALA A 619 12.18 -5.66 17.89
CA ALA A 619 11.69 -6.84 17.18
C ALA A 619 10.29 -7.18 17.67
N TYR A 620 9.42 -7.49 16.73
CA TYR A 620 8.01 -7.74 16.99
C TYR A 620 7.43 -8.72 15.95
N THR A 621 6.24 -9.24 16.20
CA THR A 621 5.43 -9.94 15.20
C THR A 621 4.06 -9.29 15.12
N ASP A 622 3.56 -9.07 13.89
CA ASP A 622 2.24 -8.51 13.64
C ASP A 622 1.62 -9.16 12.40
N GLY A 623 0.56 -9.92 12.62
CA GLY A 623 -0.19 -10.59 11.55
C GLY A 623 -1.32 -9.73 10.97
N ASP A 624 -1.65 -8.59 11.60
CA ASP A 624 -2.60 -7.61 11.07
C ASP A 624 -1.94 -6.69 10.01
N THR A 625 -2.67 -5.70 9.52
CA THR A 625 -2.13 -4.70 8.57
C THR A 625 -1.18 -3.73 9.25
N SER A 626 -1.54 -3.24 10.44
CA SER A 626 -0.69 -2.43 11.31
C SER A 626 -1.24 -2.35 12.72
N ARG A 627 -0.35 -2.17 13.69
CA ARG A 627 -0.70 -1.89 15.08
C ARG A 627 0.18 -0.77 15.65
N GLN A 628 -0.30 -0.10 16.68
CA GLN A 628 0.41 1.03 17.29
C GLN A 628 0.63 0.80 18.77
N SER A 629 1.74 1.34 19.29
CA SER A 629 2.00 1.39 20.71
C SER A 629 2.66 2.70 21.15
N MET A 630 2.66 2.93 22.43
CA MET A 630 3.44 3.96 23.09
C MET A 630 4.56 3.31 23.89
N LEU A 631 5.81 3.67 23.60
CA LEU A 631 6.99 3.30 24.38
C LEU A 631 7.31 4.44 25.33
N THR A 632 7.24 4.19 26.64
CA THR A 632 7.51 5.19 27.66
C THR A 632 8.81 4.87 28.39
N VAL A 633 9.78 5.79 28.32
CA VAL A 633 11.08 5.66 28.98
C VAL A 633 11.01 6.24 30.39
N ASN A 634 11.34 5.45 31.40
CA ASN A 634 11.41 5.84 32.81
C ASN A 634 10.16 6.57 33.33
N GLY A 635 8.99 6.29 32.69
CA GLY A 635 7.72 6.94 33.04
C GLY A 635 7.59 8.41 32.62
N ALA A 636 8.51 8.94 31.80
CA ALA A 636 8.57 10.36 31.43
C ALA A 636 8.41 10.57 29.91
N ASP A 637 9.44 10.27 29.12
CA ASP A 637 9.42 10.49 27.67
C ASP A 637 8.67 9.37 26.98
N SER A 638 7.69 9.70 26.11
CA SER A 638 6.88 8.74 25.38
C SER A 638 7.07 8.89 23.87
N TYR A 639 7.16 7.77 23.18
CA TYR A 639 7.35 7.65 21.74
C TYR A 639 6.23 6.81 21.14
N TRP A 640 5.49 7.38 20.21
CA TRP A 640 4.47 6.65 19.49
C TRP A 640 5.11 5.81 18.39
N VAL A 641 4.71 4.56 18.24
CA VAL A 641 5.30 3.60 17.29
C VAL A 641 4.21 2.99 16.44
N ASN A 642 4.42 2.97 15.15
CA ASN A 642 3.64 2.17 14.22
C ASN A 642 4.41 0.89 13.87
N TYR A 643 3.78 -0.25 14.09
CA TYR A 643 4.27 -1.56 13.65
C TYR A 643 3.60 -1.90 12.32
N SER A 644 4.40 -2.04 11.27
CA SER A 644 3.90 -2.51 9.99
C SER A 644 3.62 -4.00 10.08
N GLY A 645 2.37 -4.40 9.85
CA GLY A 645 1.98 -5.80 9.88
C GLY A 645 2.08 -6.47 8.53
N LEU A 646 2.03 -7.80 8.51
CA LEU A 646 2.10 -8.60 7.28
C LEU A 646 0.74 -8.70 6.58
N GLY A 647 -0.36 -8.52 7.33
CA GLY A 647 -1.72 -8.55 6.79
C GLY A 647 -2.20 -9.92 6.32
N ASP A 648 -1.60 -11.02 6.84
CA ASP A 648 -1.89 -12.39 6.43
C ASP A 648 -2.04 -13.36 7.61
N ASN A 649 -2.35 -12.80 8.81
CA ASN A 649 -2.49 -13.54 10.07
C ASN A 649 -1.24 -14.34 10.49
N ASP A 650 -0.06 -14.00 9.97
CA ASP A 650 1.21 -14.61 10.38
C ASP A 650 1.79 -13.89 11.61
N TRP A 651 1.49 -14.44 12.78
CA TRP A 651 2.02 -13.99 14.07
C TRP A 651 3.37 -14.62 14.43
N GLY A 652 3.95 -15.43 13.55
CA GLY A 652 5.18 -16.17 13.78
C GLY A 652 6.43 -15.57 13.14
N THR A 653 6.31 -14.68 12.15
CA THR A 653 7.44 -14.08 11.44
C THR A 653 7.87 -12.77 12.09
N PRO A 654 9.11 -12.69 12.67
CA PRO A 654 9.61 -11.45 13.28
C PRO A 654 9.89 -10.35 12.25
N GLN A 655 9.54 -9.15 12.63
CA GLN A 655 9.81 -7.90 11.93
C GLN A 655 10.59 -6.96 12.85
N VAL A 656 11.12 -5.85 12.34
CA VAL A 656 11.86 -4.88 13.14
C VAL A 656 11.47 -3.46 12.79
N THR A 657 11.47 -2.59 13.81
CA THR A 657 11.38 -1.14 13.65
C THR A 657 12.48 -0.44 14.43
N TYR A 658 12.76 0.82 14.11
CA TYR A 658 13.84 1.60 14.68
C TYR A 658 13.33 2.93 15.21
N LEU A 659 13.76 3.30 16.41
CA LEU A 659 13.32 4.51 17.09
C LEU A 659 14.50 5.23 17.73
N PRO A 660 14.75 6.51 17.42
CA PRO A 660 15.66 7.34 18.18
C PRO A 660 15.01 7.69 19.53
N MET A 661 15.49 7.10 20.62
CA MET A 661 14.97 7.29 21.97
C MET A 661 16.03 7.94 22.87
N LYS A 662 15.62 8.88 23.72
CA LYS A 662 16.48 9.49 24.71
C LYS A 662 16.55 8.60 25.94
N LEU A 663 17.74 8.13 26.26
CA LEU A 663 18.03 7.32 27.45
C LEU A 663 18.94 8.07 28.40
N THR A 664 18.80 7.82 29.71
CA THR A 664 19.66 8.40 30.75
C THR A 664 20.80 7.45 31.10
N ALA A 665 21.97 8.01 31.48
CA ALA A 665 23.09 7.19 31.93
C ALA A 665 22.68 6.28 33.08
N GLY A 666 23.12 5.02 33.04
CA GLY A 666 22.73 3.99 33.99
C GLY A 666 21.56 3.16 33.49
N SER A 667 20.73 2.64 34.39
CA SER A 667 19.61 1.75 34.12
C SER A 667 18.36 2.53 33.70
N ASN A 668 17.71 2.07 32.65
CA ASN A 668 16.43 2.59 32.15
C ASN A 668 15.38 1.48 32.11
N ALA A 669 14.12 1.87 32.12
CA ALA A 669 12.97 1.01 31.87
C ALA A 669 12.18 1.52 30.66
N ILE A 670 11.82 0.63 29.75
CA ILE A 670 10.96 0.95 28.60
C ILE A 670 9.65 0.17 28.73
N LYS A 671 8.56 0.89 28.96
CA LYS A 671 7.21 0.35 29.02
C LYS A 671 6.56 0.42 27.65
N VAL A 672 6.01 -0.68 27.19
CA VAL A 672 5.22 -0.77 25.94
C VAL A 672 3.75 -0.93 26.29
N SER A 673 2.89 -0.08 25.74
CA SER A 673 1.46 -0.03 26.08
C SER A 673 0.62 0.60 24.95
N ASN A 674 -0.67 0.29 24.93
CA ASN A 674 -1.68 1.02 24.17
C ASN A 674 -3.03 0.91 24.91
N PRO A 675 -3.53 1.98 25.54
CA PRO A 675 -4.79 1.92 26.30
C PRO A 675 -6.03 1.74 25.42
N ASN A 676 -5.92 1.95 24.10
CA ASN A 676 -7.04 1.99 23.17
C ASN A 676 -7.16 0.74 22.27
N GLY A 677 -6.21 -0.18 22.34
CA GLY A 677 -6.23 -1.37 21.50
C GLY A 677 -5.08 -2.33 21.75
N TYR A 678 -5.12 -3.48 21.11
CA TYR A 678 -3.99 -4.41 21.10
C TYR A 678 -2.84 -3.88 20.23
N ILE A 679 -1.62 -4.25 20.60
CA ILE A 679 -0.39 -3.93 19.87
C ILE A 679 0.21 -5.19 19.24
N ALA A 680 1.27 -5.03 18.45
CA ALA A 680 2.12 -6.13 18.00
C ALA A 680 2.72 -6.89 19.19
N ASP A 681 2.98 -8.19 19.03
CA ASP A 681 3.68 -8.96 20.05
C ASP A 681 5.17 -8.61 20.03
N ILE A 682 5.77 -8.43 21.21
CA ILE A 682 7.15 -7.96 21.33
C ILE A 682 8.09 -9.14 21.62
N ASP A 683 9.16 -9.24 20.80
CA ASP A 683 10.21 -10.25 20.92
C ASP A 683 11.38 -9.70 21.77
N TRP A 684 12.10 -8.69 21.30
CA TRP A 684 13.22 -8.08 22.00
C TRP A 684 13.44 -6.62 21.57
N ILE A 685 14.29 -5.92 22.34
CA ILE A 685 14.86 -4.65 21.91
C ILE A 685 16.39 -4.72 21.93
N THR A 686 17.06 -3.88 21.11
CA THR A 686 18.51 -3.63 21.26
C THR A 686 18.80 -2.13 21.38
N VAL A 687 19.87 -1.85 22.12
CA VAL A 687 20.38 -0.49 22.34
C VAL A 687 21.90 -0.46 22.10
#